data_917b39e2b017cf2fbcf7de8e7c77193b
#
_entry.id   917b39e2b017cf2fbcf7de8e7c77193b
#
_cell.length_a   1.000
_cell.length_b   1.000
_cell.length_c   1.000
_cell.angle_alpha   90.00
_cell.angle_beta   90.00
_cell.angle_gamma   90.00
#
_symmetry.space_group_name_H-M   'P 1'
#
loop_
_entity.id
_entity.type
_entity.pdbx_description
1 polymer ?
#
loop_
_entity_poly.entity_id
_entity_poly.type
_entity_poly.pdbx_seq_one_letter_code
_entity_poly.pdbx_strand_id
1 'polypeptide(L)'
;MPGQTRRAGRKDASPRARLPPGMPRLFFIITVLLWTGRASLPGAVEDPSEFFEKRVRPLLLEHCTECHGADKQKGSLRLDHKAGWERGGDSGPALAPGNLDGSLLWRAVGYEDRDLKMPPKKRLPESALADLKAWITSGAHDPRDAPPEAGGGKSGPKADGSFWSFQLPKLHAPPTVQKNDWPARPLDHFILARLEQNQMTPAPDADARTLARRLHFDLTGLPPSHEEVESLAQGKVGYEERVDALLASPAFAERWTSHFMDMTRFAESSGGGRSLPFKDAWRFRDYLLESLRDGVPVDRMIQEMTAGDLLPFENAAQRRRQITATGFLALGPTNYEEQDKQLLRMDIVDEQLDTIGKSFLGMTIGCARCHDHKFDPVSTRDYYALAGIMRSTQTLKNYTDNVAHWIDTPLPYEGELEEQMRAKEEKLAELNKQLASLKDELRDIGGANLRKKNSIAVTDLPGIVIDDSAAQRVGNWKASMLVKPFIGEGYVHDKTGDTGERTISFSPKIPVTGRYEVRVAYIGGPDRAEKVRADVLHADGEETASYSTRTASMEGLQFATLGTWRFEADGQGFVLITNAGADGVVTVDAVQFLPADADMPAMPALTAASDMEKEVKARMTRVQREIKEIEKEGPTRAEAMSVTEPDQPEDCRVHIRGNIRNLGAPVPRGFIQAALKGPVPAIPQDQSGRLQLAQWITSREQPLTARVFVNRVWQWIFGAGIVRSSDNFGVTGELPSHPELLDTLAIRFMEDGWNLKRLVKDMVMSRAYRMDSQAATPAADPDNRLLSRMNRKRLDAECIRDAMLAASGTLDDRWGGPNVADAKAVDSNDTGVQNLEYNYPFSDHRRSVYAAAFRNVRHPLFEVFDFADINQPIARRETGTIAPQALYLMNHPQVIELARSAADQVWKSQPPEHGLRLAWRRSLSLDPDNDELRLAADYLDASISGNATGDEQRDAWARLIQTLWATPEFRFLR
;
A
#
# COMPACT_ATOMS: atom_id res chain seq x y z
N MET A 1 -22.25 -43.64 24.23
CA MET A 1 -23.17 -44.52 23.49
C MET A 1 -24.46 -43.80 23.20
N PRO A 2 -25.11 -44.09 22.13
CA PRO A 2 -24.80 -43.63 20.78
C PRO A 2 -25.94 -42.83 20.14
N GLY A 3 -25.58 -42.10 19.08
CA GLY A 3 -26.39 -42.06 17.86
C GLY A 3 -27.49 -41.02 17.83
N GLN A 4 -27.43 -40.14 16.89
CA GLN A 4 -27.86 -40.40 15.50
C GLN A 4 -27.62 -39.19 14.61
N THR A 5 -26.95 -39.46 13.55
CA THR A 5 -26.90 -38.67 12.34
C THR A 5 -28.28 -38.38 11.76
N ARG A 6 -28.58 -37.15 11.38
CA ARG A 6 -29.56 -36.86 10.33
C ARG A 6 -28.93 -35.97 9.27
N ARG A 7 -28.60 -36.56 8.13
CA ARG A 7 -28.49 -35.91 6.83
C ARG A 7 -29.81 -35.21 6.50
N ALA A 8 -29.74 -33.95 6.14
CA ALA A 8 -30.83 -33.29 5.40
C ALA A 8 -30.23 -32.75 4.11
N GLY A 9 -30.86 -33.14 3.04
CA GLY A 9 -30.44 -33.07 1.67
C GLY A 9 -30.33 -31.67 1.10
N ARG A 10 -29.39 -31.54 0.17
CA ARG A 10 -29.36 -30.50 -0.83
C ARG A 10 -30.69 -30.50 -1.61
N LYS A 11 -31.30 -29.34 -1.71
CA LYS A 11 -32.22 -29.00 -2.81
C LYS A 11 -31.61 -27.83 -3.54
N ASP A 12 -31.00 -28.12 -4.67
CA ASP A 12 -30.70 -27.16 -5.73
C ASP A 12 -32.01 -26.55 -6.24
N ALA A 13 -32.10 -25.25 -6.23
CA ALA A 13 -33.00 -24.50 -7.09
C ALA A 13 -32.48 -23.09 -7.25
N SER A 14 -31.57 -22.91 -8.20
CA SER A 14 -31.33 -21.58 -8.81
C SER A 14 -32.56 -21.24 -9.68
N PRO A 15 -33.15 -20.06 -9.57
CA PRO A 15 -34.16 -19.63 -10.53
C PRO A 15 -33.44 -19.25 -11.84
N ARG A 16 -33.65 -20.02 -12.89
CA ARG A 16 -33.39 -19.60 -14.27
C ARG A 16 -34.25 -18.37 -14.56
N ALA A 17 -33.62 -17.21 -14.65
CA ALA A 17 -34.23 -16.01 -15.20
C ALA A 17 -34.65 -16.30 -16.66
N ARG A 18 -35.96 -16.40 -16.90
CA ARG A 18 -36.53 -16.40 -18.25
C ARG A 18 -36.42 -15.00 -18.82
N LEU A 19 -35.66 -14.82 -19.90
CA LEU A 19 -35.68 -13.63 -20.72
C LEU A 19 -37.10 -13.44 -21.29
N PRO A 20 -37.64 -12.22 -21.26
CA PRO A 20 -38.92 -11.95 -21.90
C PRO A 20 -38.81 -12.13 -23.42
N PRO A 21 -39.85 -12.69 -24.07
CA PRO A 21 -39.88 -12.86 -25.52
C PRO A 21 -40.11 -11.48 -26.18
N GLY A 22 -39.16 -11.02 -26.99
CA GLY A 22 -39.37 -9.80 -27.77
C GLY A 22 -38.14 -8.97 -28.19
N MET A 23 -36.94 -9.48 -28.10
CA MET A 23 -35.80 -8.77 -28.73
C MET A 23 -35.61 -9.28 -30.17
N PRO A 24 -35.54 -8.39 -31.18
CA PRO A 24 -35.17 -8.78 -32.54
C PRO A 24 -33.77 -9.38 -32.56
N ARG A 25 -33.60 -10.56 -33.05
CA ARG A 25 -32.33 -11.28 -33.26
C ARG A 25 -31.30 -10.55 -34.11
N LEU A 26 -31.61 -9.35 -34.59
CA LEU A 26 -30.75 -8.58 -35.50
C LEU A 26 -29.60 -7.84 -34.77
N PHE A 27 -29.77 -7.46 -33.50
CA PHE A 27 -28.74 -6.69 -32.78
C PHE A 27 -27.55 -7.54 -32.32
N PHE A 28 -27.76 -8.85 -32.08
CA PHE A 28 -26.69 -9.78 -31.69
C PHE A 28 -25.87 -10.28 -32.89
N ILE A 29 -26.43 -10.25 -34.11
CA ILE A 29 -25.76 -10.73 -35.33
C ILE A 29 -24.78 -9.70 -35.89
N ILE A 30 -25.05 -8.40 -35.75
CA ILE A 30 -24.15 -7.34 -36.26
C ILE A 30 -22.90 -7.21 -35.36
N THR A 31 -23.01 -7.40 -34.05
CA THR A 31 -21.84 -7.35 -33.16
C THR A 31 -20.98 -8.61 -33.25
N VAL A 32 -21.56 -9.76 -33.56
CA VAL A 32 -20.82 -11.03 -33.72
C VAL A 32 -20.23 -11.17 -35.14
N LEU A 33 -20.87 -10.59 -36.18
CA LEU A 33 -20.36 -10.65 -37.57
C LEU A 33 -19.20 -9.66 -37.85
N LEU A 34 -19.00 -8.64 -37.03
CA LEU A 34 -17.81 -7.79 -37.12
C LEU A 34 -16.59 -8.37 -36.39
N TRP A 35 -16.77 -9.44 -35.63
CA TRP A 35 -15.66 -10.08 -34.87
C TRP A 35 -15.18 -11.40 -35.51
N THR A 36 -15.90 -11.95 -36.47
CA THR A 36 -15.53 -13.21 -37.15
C THR A 36 -14.86 -13.02 -38.52
N GLY A 37 -14.47 -11.82 -38.87
CA GLY A 37 -13.88 -11.44 -40.20
C GLY A 37 -12.36 -11.51 -40.29
N ARG A 38 -11.65 -12.25 -39.40
CA ARG A 38 -10.30 -12.72 -39.72
C ARG A 38 -10.26 -14.24 -39.58
N ALA A 39 -10.69 -14.88 -40.63
CA ALA A 39 -10.25 -16.22 -40.89
C ALA A 39 -8.74 -16.21 -40.98
N SER A 40 -8.04 -16.82 -40.03
CA SER A 40 -6.61 -17.10 -40.12
C SER A 40 -6.40 -17.96 -41.38
N LEU A 41 -5.70 -17.43 -42.31
CA LEU A 41 -5.11 -18.22 -43.37
C LEU A 41 -4.23 -19.28 -42.73
N PRO A 42 -4.32 -20.55 -43.04
CA PRO A 42 -3.42 -21.56 -42.55
C PRO A 42 -2.06 -21.31 -43.20
N GLY A 43 -1.07 -20.84 -42.43
CA GLY A 43 0.31 -20.71 -42.92
C GLY A 43 1.08 -19.46 -42.48
N ALA A 44 0.62 -18.64 -41.54
CA ALA A 44 1.50 -17.66 -40.92
C ALA A 44 2.48 -18.40 -40.00
N VAL A 45 3.72 -18.56 -40.43
CA VAL A 45 4.83 -19.03 -39.58
C VAL A 45 4.98 -17.97 -38.49
N GLU A 46 4.71 -18.32 -37.23
CA GLU A 46 4.96 -17.47 -36.08
C GLU A 46 6.44 -17.03 -36.12
N ASP A 47 6.73 -15.75 -35.95
CA ASP A 47 8.12 -15.26 -35.92
C ASP A 47 8.89 -16.03 -34.83
N PRO A 48 10.02 -16.66 -35.18
CA PRO A 48 10.80 -17.43 -34.21
C PRO A 48 11.20 -16.66 -32.98
N SER A 49 11.42 -15.34 -33.07
CA SER A 49 11.71 -14.46 -31.93
C SER A 49 10.45 -14.26 -31.06
N GLU A 50 9.30 -14.07 -31.69
CA GLU A 50 8.03 -13.91 -30.97
C GLU A 50 7.62 -15.20 -30.25
N PHE A 51 7.80 -16.36 -30.90
CA PHE A 51 7.60 -17.67 -30.29
C PHE A 51 8.51 -17.87 -29.07
N PHE A 52 9.81 -17.54 -29.21
CA PHE A 52 10.75 -17.63 -28.12
C PHE A 52 10.34 -16.76 -26.93
N GLU A 53 10.05 -15.49 -27.15
CA GLU A 53 9.73 -14.52 -26.08
C GLU A 53 8.42 -14.84 -25.36
N LYS A 54 7.40 -15.33 -26.09
CA LYS A 54 6.07 -15.62 -25.52
C LYS A 54 5.97 -17.00 -24.87
N ARG A 55 6.71 -18.01 -25.37
CA ARG A 55 6.53 -19.42 -24.98
C ARG A 55 7.75 -19.99 -24.26
N VAL A 56 8.94 -19.79 -24.78
CA VAL A 56 10.14 -20.46 -24.32
C VAL A 56 10.82 -19.70 -23.18
N ARG A 57 11.00 -18.39 -23.33
CA ARG A 57 11.68 -17.57 -22.31
C ARG A 57 11.00 -17.60 -20.94
N PRO A 58 9.67 -17.44 -20.80
CA PRO A 58 9.00 -17.57 -19.49
C PRO A 58 9.23 -18.93 -18.86
N LEU A 59 9.19 -19.99 -19.66
CA LEU A 59 9.43 -21.38 -19.20
C LEU A 59 10.84 -21.56 -18.67
N LEU A 60 11.86 -21.05 -19.39
CA LEU A 60 13.26 -21.11 -18.95
C LEU A 60 13.46 -20.32 -17.65
N LEU A 61 12.85 -19.13 -17.53
CA LEU A 61 12.92 -18.29 -16.32
C LEU A 61 12.28 -18.98 -15.12
N GLU A 62 11.10 -19.54 -15.27
CA GLU A 62 10.36 -20.14 -14.16
C GLU A 62 10.98 -21.45 -13.66
N HIS A 63 11.54 -22.27 -14.57
CA HIS A 63 11.88 -23.64 -14.21
C HIS A 63 13.37 -24.00 -14.30
N CYS A 64 14.20 -23.17 -14.95
CA CYS A 64 15.59 -23.53 -15.26
C CYS A 64 16.63 -22.56 -14.68
N THR A 65 16.39 -21.24 -14.77
CA THR A 65 17.43 -20.23 -14.46
C THR A 65 17.75 -20.09 -12.97
N GLU A 66 16.89 -20.55 -12.06
CA GLU A 66 17.22 -20.60 -10.62
C GLU A 66 18.48 -21.45 -10.36
N CYS A 67 18.70 -22.51 -11.16
CA CYS A 67 19.86 -23.40 -11.02
C CYS A 67 20.89 -23.25 -12.14
N HIS A 68 20.49 -22.77 -13.32
CA HIS A 68 21.29 -22.64 -14.52
C HIS A 68 21.28 -21.18 -15.06
N GLY A 69 21.46 -20.22 -14.20
CA GLY A 69 21.48 -18.77 -14.48
C GLY A 69 22.78 -18.10 -14.07
N ALA A 70 22.74 -16.78 -13.89
CA ALA A 70 23.92 -16.00 -13.54
C ALA A 70 24.46 -16.34 -12.14
N ASP A 71 23.57 -16.51 -11.15
CA ASP A 71 23.95 -16.69 -9.74
C ASP A 71 24.33 -18.13 -9.40
N LYS A 72 23.70 -19.10 -10.09
CA LYS A 72 23.98 -20.54 -9.89
C LYS A 72 24.15 -21.20 -11.24
N GLN A 73 25.24 -21.91 -11.41
CA GLN A 73 25.62 -22.60 -12.66
C GLN A 73 25.85 -24.07 -12.37
N LYS A 74 24.81 -24.80 -11.95
CA LYS A 74 24.92 -26.21 -11.67
C LYS A 74 25.32 -26.97 -12.94
N GLY A 75 26.33 -27.84 -12.83
CA GLY A 75 26.89 -28.55 -13.98
C GLY A 75 27.55 -27.62 -15.01
N SER A 76 28.02 -26.43 -14.57
CA SER A 76 28.65 -25.40 -15.43
C SER A 76 27.76 -24.91 -16.59
N LEU A 77 26.45 -25.22 -16.55
CA LEU A 77 25.47 -24.89 -17.57
C LEU A 77 24.76 -23.58 -17.27
N ARG A 78 24.63 -22.74 -18.31
CA ARG A 78 23.79 -21.52 -18.29
C ARG A 78 22.70 -21.61 -19.35
N LEU A 79 21.45 -21.28 -18.95
CA LEU A 79 20.27 -21.30 -19.82
C LEU A 79 19.60 -19.91 -19.91
N ASP A 80 20.20 -18.90 -19.30
CA ASP A 80 19.70 -17.55 -19.26
C ASP A 80 20.08 -16.71 -20.49
N HIS A 81 20.93 -17.23 -21.38
CA HIS A 81 21.32 -16.60 -22.65
C HIS A 81 21.81 -17.62 -23.67
N LYS A 82 21.81 -17.25 -24.95
CA LYS A 82 22.15 -18.10 -26.08
C LYS A 82 23.54 -18.72 -25.98
N ALA A 83 24.59 -17.90 -25.83
CA ALA A 83 25.97 -18.40 -25.73
C ALA A 83 26.19 -19.31 -24.51
N GLY A 84 25.34 -19.27 -23.49
CA GLY A 84 25.42 -20.14 -22.32
C GLY A 84 25.05 -21.58 -22.63
N TRP A 85 23.93 -21.80 -23.30
CA TRP A 85 23.54 -23.15 -23.69
C TRP A 85 24.28 -23.67 -24.92
N GLU A 86 24.76 -22.79 -25.82
CA GLU A 86 25.65 -23.15 -26.92
C GLU A 86 26.99 -23.70 -26.40
N ARG A 87 27.56 -23.07 -25.37
CA ARG A 87 28.77 -23.58 -24.72
C ARG A 87 28.54 -24.93 -24.03
N GLY A 88 27.31 -25.16 -23.54
CA GLY A 88 26.96 -26.35 -22.79
C GLY A 88 27.45 -26.32 -21.33
N GLY A 89 27.42 -27.49 -20.69
CA GLY A 89 27.89 -27.72 -19.31
C GLY A 89 28.87 -28.89 -19.22
N ASP A 90 29.13 -29.38 -18.00
CA ASP A 90 30.08 -30.48 -17.73
C ASP A 90 29.73 -31.77 -18.48
N SER A 91 28.46 -31.97 -18.84
CA SER A 91 28.00 -33.15 -19.59
C SER A 91 27.96 -32.93 -21.12
N GLY A 92 28.47 -31.79 -21.61
CA GLY A 92 28.50 -31.45 -23.04
C GLY A 92 27.45 -30.45 -23.48
N PRO A 93 27.18 -30.30 -24.80
CA PRO A 93 26.25 -29.37 -25.38
C PRO A 93 24.84 -29.59 -24.83
N ALA A 94 24.19 -28.48 -24.35
CA ALA A 94 22.84 -28.56 -23.77
C ALA A 94 21.77 -28.78 -24.84
N LEU A 95 21.94 -28.16 -26.01
CA LEU A 95 21.02 -28.21 -27.13
C LEU A 95 21.74 -28.53 -28.44
N ALA A 96 21.09 -29.29 -29.26
CA ALA A 96 21.44 -29.51 -30.67
C ALA A 96 20.30 -28.94 -31.55
N PRO A 97 20.41 -27.71 -32.07
CA PRO A 97 19.35 -27.06 -32.85
C PRO A 97 18.85 -27.93 -33.99
N GLY A 98 17.55 -28.11 -34.09
CA GLY A 98 16.91 -28.99 -35.06
C GLY A 98 16.95 -30.48 -34.77
N ASN A 99 17.71 -30.90 -33.75
CA ASN A 99 17.88 -32.33 -33.38
C ASN A 99 17.44 -32.56 -31.92
N LEU A 100 16.25 -33.12 -31.77
CA LEU A 100 15.66 -33.38 -30.46
C LEU A 100 16.43 -34.44 -29.66
N ASP A 101 16.76 -35.55 -30.30
CA ASP A 101 17.44 -36.69 -29.65
C ASP A 101 18.88 -36.35 -29.24
N GLY A 102 19.52 -35.45 -29.98
CA GLY A 102 20.85 -34.93 -29.69
C GLY A 102 20.89 -33.88 -28.61
N SER A 103 19.73 -33.40 -28.12
CA SER A 103 19.61 -32.30 -27.13
C SER A 103 19.55 -32.85 -25.71
N LEU A 104 20.62 -32.67 -24.90
CA LEU A 104 20.65 -33.07 -23.48
C LEU A 104 19.52 -32.44 -22.66
N LEU A 105 19.16 -31.21 -22.96
CA LEU A 105 18.04 -30.53 -22.31
C LEU A 105 16.72 -31.30 -22.51
N TRP A 106 16.45 -31.76 -23.73
CA TRP A 106 15.26 -32.56 -24.01
C TRP A 106 15.22 -33.87 -23.23
N ARG A 107 16.34 -34.60 -23.22
CA ARG A 107 16.46 -35.84 -22.44
C ARG A 107 16.27 -35.60 -20.94
N ALA A 108 16.81 -34.51 -20.41
CA ALA A 108 16.69 -34.16 -19.00
C ALA A 108 15.25 -33.82 -18.59
N VAL A 109 14.50 -33.06 -19.41
CA VAL A 109 13.11 -32.70 -19.09
C VAL A 109 12.11 -33.82 -19.38
N GLY A 110 12.47 -34.76 -20.25
CA GLY A 110 11.67 -35.94 -20.58
C GLY A 110 11.57 -36.94 -19.44
N TYR A 111 12.52 -36.93 -18.48
CA TYR A 111 12.59 -37.85 -17.32
C TYR A 111 12.81 -39.33 -17.69
N GLU A 112 13.28 -39.59 -18.91
CA GLU A 112 13.52 -40.95 -19.39
C GLU A 112 14.82 -41.56 -18.84
N ASP A 113 15.80 -40.72 -18.50
CA ASP A 113 17.06 -41.12 -17.89
C ASP A 113 16.96 -41.05 -16.34
N ARG A 114 17.41 -42.13 -15.67
CA ARG A 114 17.31 -42.18 -14.18
C ARG A 114 18.23 -41.17 -13.49
N ASP A 115 19.35 -40.84 -14.09
CA ASP A 115 20.41 -40.02 -13.52
C ASP A 115 20.32 -38.54 -13.99
N LEU A 116 19.49 -38.26 -15.02
CA LEU A 116 19.34 -36.96 -15.62
C LEU A 116 17.86 -36.50 -15.64
N LYS A 117 17.37 -35.94 -14.53
CA LYS A 117 16.00 -35.47 -14.36
C LYS A 117 15.98 -33.99 -14.02
N MET A 118 15.45 -33.17 -14.92
CA MET A 118 15.30 -31.72 -14.71
C MET A 118 13.89 -31.21 -15.05
N PRO A 119 13.30 -30.34 -14.23
CA PRO A 119 13.75 -29.92 -12.89
C PRO A 119 13.68 -31.07 -11.88
N PRO A 120 14.55 -31.13 -10.85
CA PRO A 120 14.69 -32.33 -10.00
C PRO A 120 13.49 -32.60 -9.08
N LYS A 121 12.64 -31.60 -8.80
CA LYS A 121 11.52 -31.73 -7.86
C LYS A 121 10.21 -32.13 -8.53
N LYS A 122 9.96 -31.69 -9.76
CA LYS A 122 8.68 -31.89 -10.46
C LYS A 122 8.87 -31.82 -11.96
N ARG A 123 8.32 -32.81 -12.71
CA ARG A 123 8.32 -32.79 -14.17
C ARG A 123 7.54 -31.60 -14.72
N LEU A 124 7.99 -31.06 -15.86
CA LEU A 124 7.30 -29.98 -16.56
C LEU A 124 5.90 -30.42 -17.03
N PRO A 125 4.92 -29.49 -17.12
CA PRO A 125 3.64 -29.78 -17.77
C PRO A 125 3.81 -30.17 -19.23
N GLU A 126 2.89 -30.96 -19.77
CA GLU A 126 2.93 -31.45 -21.17
C GLU A 126 2.91 -30.26 -22.17
N SER A 127 2.23 -29.15 -21.86
CA SER A 127 2.25 -27.95 -22.69
C SER A 127 3.65 -27.31 -22.76
N ALA A 128 4.38 -27.25 -21.66
CA ALA A 128 5.74 -26.73 -21.61
C ALA A 128 6.71 -27.65 -22.36
N LEU A 129 6.52 -28.97 -22.27
CA LEU A 129 7.30 -29.94 -23.06
C LEU A 129 7.02 -29.77 -24.55
N ALA A 130 5.76 -29.54 -24.96
CA ALA A 130 5.41 -29.29 -26.34
C ALA A 130 6.06 -28.01 -26.90
N ASP A 131 6.08 -26.92 -26.11
CA ASP A 131 6.72 -25.66 -26.50
C ASP A 131 8.24 -25.81 -26.62
N LEU A 132 8.90 -26.50 -25.68
CA LEU A 132 10.34 -26.83 -25.77
C LEU A 132 10.67 -27.71 -26.99
N LYS A 133 9.83 -28.71 -27.27
CA LYS A 133 9.97 -29.58 -28.43
C LYS A 133 9.89 -28.78 -29.71
N ALA A 134 8.86 -27.93 -29.85
CA ALA A 134 8.69 -27.07 -31.01
C ALA A 134 9.88 -26.14 -31.21
N TRP A 135 10.36 -25.53 -30.14
CA TRP A 135 11.51 -24.63 -30.16
C TRP A 135 12.79 -25.34 -30.62
N ILE A 136 13.13 -26.48 -30.04
CA ILE A 136 14.33 -27.23 -30.42
C ILE A 136 14.24 -27.68 -31.87
N THR A 137 13.09 -28.20 -32.28
CA THR A 137 12.88 -28.75 -33.63
C THR A 137 12.92 -27.66 -34.72
N SER A 138 12.46 -26.41 -34.39
CA SER A 138 12.52 -25.25 -35.30
C SER A 138 13.90 -24.59 -35.39
N GLY A 139 14.91 -25.15 -34.75
CA GLY A 139 16.31 -24.64 -34.76
C GLY A 139 16.74 -23.87 -33.54
N ALA A 140 15.99 -23.93 -32.43
CA ALA A 140 16.30 -23.34 -31.14
C ALA A 140 16.65 -21.85 -31.20
N HIS A 141 15.89 -21.08 -32.00
CA HIS A 141 16.12 -19.65 -32.13
C HIS A 141 16.01 -18.99 -30.76
N ASP A 142 17.07 -18.31 -30.35
CA ASP A 142 17.16 -17.58 -29.07
C ASP A 142 17.72 -16.18 -29.37
N PRO A 143 16.92 -15.12 -29.24
CA PRO A 143 17.35 -13.76 -29.52
C PRO A 143 18.19 -13.13 -28.40
N ARG A 144 18.41 -13.85 -27.29
CA ARG A 144 19.14 -13.31 -26.12
C ARG A 144 20.66 -13.39 -26.37
N ASP A 145 21.27 -12.22 -26.47
CA ASP A 145 22.72 -12.12 -26.48
C ASP A 145 23.31 -12.56 -25.14
N ALA A 146 24.58 -12.99 -25.14
CA ALA A 146 25.26 -13.33 -23.90
C ALA A 146 25.28 -12.11 -22.97
N PRO A 147 24.91 -12.25 -21.69
CA PRO A 147 25.21 -11.22 -20.73
C PRO A 147 26.73 -10.99 -20.73
N PRO A 148 27.21 -9.75 -20.60
CA PRO A 148 28.63 -9.47 -20.51
C PRO A 148 29.23 -10.32 -19.40
N GLU A 149 30.34 -11.05 -19.67
CA GLU A 149 31.03 -11.90 -18.72
C GLU A 149 31.39 -11.10 -17.46
N ALA A 150 31.17 -11.67 -16.28
CA ALA A 150 31.62 -11.12 -15.02
C ALA A 150 33.17 -11.26 -14.95
N GLY A 151 33.86 -10.34 -15.57
CA GLY A 151 35.32 -10.34 -15.65
C GLY A 151 35.80 -9.77 -16.99
N GLY A 152 35.77 -8.42 -17.14
CA GLY A 152 36.44 -7.72 -18.25
C GLY A 152 35.63 -7.47 -19.50
N GLY A 153 34.31 -7.65 -19.50
CA GLY A 153 33.45 -7.24 -20.60
C GLY A 153 33.24 -5.74 -20.65
N LYS A 154 33.33 -5.11 -21.81
CA LYS A 154 32.94 -3.72 -22.04
C LYS A 154 31.52 -3.54 -21.52
N SER A 155 31.33 -2.85 -20.40
CA SER A 155 30.02 -2.35 -20.00
C SER A 155 29.41 -1.63 -21.19
N GLY A 156 28.11 -1.86 -21.48
CA GLY A 156 27.37 -0.99 -22.40
C GLY A 156 27.65 0.47 -22.04
N PRO A 157 27.38 1.44 -22.91
CA PRO A 157 27.76 2.82 -22.67
C PRO A 157 27.29 3.24 -21.28
N LYS A 158 28.24 3.29 -20.34
CA LYS A 158 27.98 3.85 -19.02
C LYS A 158 27.81 5.34 -19.22
N ALA A 159 26.68 5.92 -18.87
CA ALA A 159 26.57 7.35 -18.86
C ALA A 159 27.67 7.88 -17.95
N ASP A 160 28.46 8.80 -18.47
CA ASP A 160 29.25 9.69 -17.63
C ASP A 160 28.44 10.99 -17.43
N GLY A 161 29.01 11.94 -16.73
CA GLY A 161 28.38 13.25 -16.56
C GLY A 161 28.18 14.02 -17.89
N SER A 162 28.59 13.49 -19.06
CA SER A 162 28.35 14.07 -20.39
C SER A 162 27.04 13.60 -21.03
N PHE A 163 26.37 12.59 -20.50
CA PHE A 163 25.09 12.13 -21.01
C PHE A 163 24.05 13.27 -20.99
N TRP A 164 23.20 13.34 -22.01
CA TRP A 164 22.33 14.49 -22.27
C TRP A 164 21.53 14.98 -21.04
N SER A 165 20.99 14.06 -20.28
CA SER A 165 20.13 14.40 -19.11
C SER A 165 20.91 14.99 -17.94
N PHE A 166 22.21 14.72 -17.85
CA PHE A 166 23.10 15.32 -16.85
C PHE A 166 23.76 16.63 -17.32
N GLN A 167 23.45 17.09 -18.53
CA GLN A 167 23.88 18.41 -19.00
C GLN A 167 22.81 19.45 -18.62
N LEU A 168 23.26 20.68 -18.30
CA LEU A 168 22.32 21.77 -18.05
C LEU A 168 21.45 22.02 -19.28
N PRO A 169 20.14 22.25 -19.12
CA PRO A 169 19.29 22.64 -20.23
C PRO A 169 19.78 23.93 -20.89
N LYS A 170 19.53 24.05 -22.18
CA LYS A 170 19.91 25.22 -22.95
C LYS A 170 18.68 25.89 -23.56
N LEU A 171 18.64 27.21 -23.55
CA LEU A 171 17.60 27.95 -24.23
C LEU A 171 17.89 27.94 -25.75
N HIS A 172 16.91 27.44 -26.51
CA HIS A 172 17.02 27.44 -27.96
C HIS A 172 16.03 28.44 -28.57
N ALA A 173 16.47 29.19 -29.57
CA ALA A 173 15.58 30.02 -30.35
C ALA A 173 14.59 29.14 -31.15
N PRO A 174 13.33 29.55 -31.32
CA PRO A 174 12.41 28.82 -32.17
C PRO A 174 12.98 28.64 -33.56
N PRO A 175 13.03 27.41 -34.12
CA PRO A 175 13.62 27.17 -35.43
C PRO A 175 12.78 27.84 -36.53
N THR A 176 13.44 28.20 -37.64
CA THR A 176 12.75 28.68 -38.82
C THR A 176 12.02 27.51 -39.48
N VAL A 177 10.77 27.74 -39.90
CA VAL A 177 9.89 26.77 -40.52
C VAL A 177 9.39 27.27 -41.88
N GLN A 178 9.03 26.35 -42.76
CA GLN A 178 8.51 26.72 -44.13
C GLN A 178 7.09 27.29 -44.04
N LYS A 179 6.23 26.68 -43.21
CA LYS A 179 4.84 27.13 -43.00
C LYS A 179 4.77 28.09 -41.83
N ASN A 180 5.21 29.33 -42.02
CA ASN A 180 5.27 30.34 -40.96
C ASN A 180 3.92 30.79 -40.38
N ASP A 181 2.81 30.48 -41.05
CA ASP A 181 1.44 30.79 -40.64
C ASP A 181 0.85 29.69 -39.71
N TRP A 182 1.51 28.53 -39.60
CA TRP A 182 1.00 27.44 -38.76
C TRP A 182 1.27 27.63 -37.28
N PRO A 183 2.46 28.02 -36.79
CA PRO A 183 2.73 28.13 -35.37
C PRO A 183 1.87 29.22 -34.69
N ALA A 184 1.18 28.87 -33.60
CA ALA A 184 0.45 29.82 -32.75
C ALA A 184 1.26 30.23 -31.52
N ARG A 185 2.18 29.36 -31.07
CA ARG A 185 3.07 29.60 -29.93
C ARG A 185 4.52 29.18 -30.29
N PRO A 186 5.53 29.71 -29.57
CA PRO A 186 6.93 29.37 -29.85
C PRO A 186 7.24 27.88 -29.87
N LEU A 187 6.53 27.07 -29.04
CA LEU A 187 6.71 25.63 -29.01
C LEU A 187 6.30 24.93 -30.31
N ASP A 188 5.34 25.48 -31.06
CA ASP A 188 4.87 24.92 -32.32
C ASP A 188 5.95 24.91 -33.41
N HIS A 189 6.88 25.87 -33.38
CA HIS A 189 8.02 25.90 -34.31
C HIS A 189 8.91 24.66 -34.17
N PHE A 190 9.18 24.19 -32.96
CA PHE A 190 10.00 22.99 -32.74
C PHE A 190 9.32 21.74 -33.26
N ILE A 191 7.99 21.64 -33.11
CA ILE A 191 7.19 20.52 -33.60
C ILE A 191 7.14 20.56 -35.11
N LEU A 192 6.78 21.70 -35.69
CA LEU A 192 6.67 21.85 -37.13
C LEU A 192 8.01 21.62 -37.83
N ALA A 193 9.10 22.19 -37.34
CA ALA A 193 10.44 21.97 -37.88
C ALA A 193 10.80 20.47 -37.93
N ARG A 194 10.44 19.72 -36.92
CA ARG A 194 10.69 18.28 -36.85
C ARG A 194 9.80 17.50 -37.85
N LEU A 195 8.54 17.93 -38.02
CA LEU A 195 7.66 17.38 -39.04
C LEU A 195 8.17 17.66 -40.43
N GLU A 196 8.58 18.90 -40.75
CA GLU A 196 9.13 19.30 -42.05
C GLU A 196 10.40 18.52 -42.38
N GLN A 197 11.33 18.35 -41.40
CA GLN A 197 12.53 17.52 -41.58
C GLN A 197 12.19 16.07 -41.97
N ASN A 198 11.07 15.55 -41.53
CA ASN A 198 10.61 14.20 -41.84
C ASN A 198 9.56 14.17 -42.98
N GLN A 199 9.41 15.28 -43.72
CA GLN A 199 8.45 15.40 -44.82
C GLN A 199 7.00 15.11 -44.42
N MET A 200 6.63 15.45 -43.18
CA MET A 200 5.32 15.25 -42.62
C MET A 200 4.58 16.59 -42.49
N THR A 201 3.27 16.54 -42.56
CA THR A 201 2.42 17.70 -42.36
C THR A 201 1.60 17.53 -41.09
N PRO A 202 1.42 18.62 -40.30
CA PRO A 202 0.55 18.56 -39.14
C PRO A 202 -0.93 18.37 -39.58
N ALA A 203 -1.70 17.70 -38.71
CA ALA A 203 -3.12 17.56 -38.89
C ALA A 203 -3.83 18.92 -38.86
N PRO A 204 -5.04 19.03 -39.44
CA PRO A 204 -5.86 20.23 -39.26
C PRO A 204 -6.25 20.44 -37.80
N ASP A 205 -6.76 21.65 -37.51
CA ASP A 205 -7.31 21.93 -36.21
C ASP A 205 -8.59 21.08 -35.98
N ALA A 206 -8.78 20.60 -34.77
CA ALA A 206 -10.02 19.95 -34.36
C ALA A 206 -11.16 20.98 -34.31
N ASP A 207 -12.40 20.49 -34.44
CA ASP A 207 -13.57 21.36 -34.30
C ASP A 207 -13.72 21.91 -32.85
N ALA A 208 -14.43 23.01 -32.72
CA ALA A 208 -14.54 23.73 -31.45
C ALA A 208 -15.21 22.91 -30.34
N ARG A 209 -16.13 21.98 -30.69
CA ARG A 209 -16.79 21.11 -29.71
C ARG A 209 -15.82 20.07 -29.15
N THR A 210 -15.02 19.45 -30.04
CA THR A 210 -13.93 18.55 -29.65
C THR A 210 -12.93 19.26 -28.76
N LEU A 211 -12.55 20.50 -29.10
CA LEU A 211 -11.62 21.30 -28.30
C LEU A 211 -12.20 21.68 -26.93
N ALA A 212 -13.49 22.06 -26.86
CA ALA A 212 -14.16 22.36 -25.60
C ALA A 212 -14.11 21.15 -24.67
N ARG A 213 -14.48 19.95 -25.14
CA ARG A 213 -14.45 18.71 -24.35
C ARG A 213 -13.03 18.36 -23.90
N ARG A 214 -12.05 18.43 -24.80
CA ARG A 214 -10.64 18.16 -24.50
C ARG A 214 -10.11 19.07 -23.41
N LEU A 215 -10.32 20.40 -23.56
CA LEU A 215 -9.92 21.40 -22.58
C LEU A 215 -10.50 21.16 -21.19
N HIS A 216 -11.80 20.93 -21.10
CA HIS A 216 -12.48 20.74 -19.83
C HIS A 216 -11.92 19.51 -19.09
N PHE A 217 -11.79 18.36 -19.74
CA PHE A 217 -11.26 17.18 -19.10
C PHE A 217 -9.77 17.30 -18.75
N ASP A 218 -8.97 17.90 -19.61
CA ASP A 218 -7.53 18.06 -19.34
C ASP A 218 -7.27 19.05 -18.19
N LEU A 219 -8.06 20.13 -18.13
CA LEU A 219 -7.86 21.16 -17.12
C LEU A 219 -8.64 20.91 -15.83
N THR A 220 -9.84 20.35 -15.88
CA THR A 220 -10.74 20.23 -14.72
C THR A 220 -11.15 18.80 -14.39
N GLY A 221 -10.92 17.84 -15.28
CA GLY A 221 -11.36 16.45 -15.12
C GLY A 221 -12.88 16.26 -15.22
N LEU A 222 -13.62 17.29 -15.59
CA LEU A 222 -15.08 17.28 -15.72
C LEU A 222 -15.51 17.51 -17.18
N PRO A 223 -16.68 17.00 -17.59
CA PRO A 223 -17.25 17.37 -18.89
C PRO A 223 -17.67 18.83 -18.90
N PRO A 224 -17.58 19.53 -20.04
CA PRO A 224 -18.22 20.83 -20.22
C PRO A 224 -19.75 20.70 -20.19
N SER A 225 -20.45 21.74 -19.79
CA SER A 225 -21.88 21.86 -20.06
C SER A 225 -22.13 22.04 -21.57
N HIS A 226 -23.33 21.72 -22.03
CA HIS A 226 -23.71 21.96 -23.43
C HIS A 226 -23.60 23.44 -23.84
N GLU A 227 -23.99 24.35 -22.94
CA GLU A 227 -23.91 25.80 -23.12
C GLU A 227 -22.46 26.27 -23.29
N GLU A 228 -21.51 25.70 -22.55
CA GLU A 228 -20.09 26.01 -22.66
C GLU A 228 -19.54 25.56 -24.00
N VAL A 229 -19.92 24.36 -24.44
CA VAL A 229 -19.55 23.83 -25.76
C VAL A 229 -20.07 24.74 -26.87
N GLU A 230 -21.36 25.07 -26.83
CA GLU A 230 -21.98 25.91 -27.86
C GLU A 230 -21.46 27.35 -27.84
N SER A 231 -21.17 27.91 -26.66
CA SER A 231 -20.62 29.26 -26.55
C SER A 231 -19.25 29.38 -27.24
N LEU A 232 -18.40 28.36 -27.06
CA LEU A 232 -17.12 28.30 -27.73
C LEU A 232 -17.27 28.05 -29.24
N ALA A 233 -18.16 27.13 -29.65
CA ALA A 233 -18.41 26.78 -31.05
C ALA A 233 -18.98 27.95 -31.88
N GLN A 234 -19.81 28.77 -31.25
CA GLN A 234 -20.41 29.98 -31.85
C GLN A 234 -19.50 31.21 -31.74
N GLY A 235 -18.33 31.11 -31.12
CA GLY A 235 -17.41 32.24 -30.91
C GLY A 235 -17.92 33.31 -29.97
N LYS A 236 -18.89 32.97 -29.08
CA LYS A 236 -19.42 33.90 -28.07
C LYS A 236 -18.42 34.11 -26.94
N VAL A 237 -17.58 33.09 -26.65
CA VAL A 237 -16.47 33.12 -25.73
C VAL A 237 -15.20 32.77 -26.50
N GLY A 238 -14.13 33.52 -26.31
CA GLY A 238 -12.82 33.28 -26.91
C GLY A 238 -12.17 32.04 -26.36
N TYR A 239 -11.34 31.34 -27.20
CA TYR A 239 -10.61 30.15 -26.75
C TYR A 239 -9.69 30.45 -25.56
N GLU A 240 -8.93 31.54 -25.60
CA GLU A 240 -8.04 31.95 -24.50
C GLU A 240 -8.82 32.33 -23.23
N GLU A 241 -9.95 33.06 -23.39
CA GLU A 241 -10.83 33.39 -22.28
C GLU A 241 -11.38 32.13 -21.58
N ARG A 242 -11.74 31.10 -22.36
CA ARG A 242 -12.15 29.81 -21.82
C ARG A 242 -11.02 29.13 -21.06
N VAL A 243 -9.81 29.12 -21.62
CA VAL A 243 -8.61 28.56 -20.96
C VAL A 243 -8.37 29.26 -19.63
N ASP A 244 -8.39 30.59 -19.58
CA ASP A 244 -8.16 31.36 -18.36
C ASP A 244 -9.22 31.07 -17.29
N ALA A 245 -10.49 30.97 -17.68
CA ALA A 245 -11.59 30.63 -16.78
C ALA A 245 -11.40 29.23 -16.15
N LEU A 246 -11.00 28.24 -16.95
CA LEU A 246 -10.77 26.88 -16.46
C LEU A 246 -9.55 26.79 -15.52
N LEU A 247 -8.45 27.49 -15.85
CA LEU A 247 -7.24 27.55 -15.01
C LEU A 247 -7.50 28.25 -13.67
N ALA A 248 -8.46 29.19 -13.62
CA ALA A 248 -8.86 29.89 -12.41
C ALA A 248 -9.87 29.09 -11.54
N SER A 249 -10.50 28.06 -12.11
CA SER A 249 -11.52 27.28 -11.42
C SER A 249 -10.95 26.41 -10.30
N PRO A 250 -11.69 26.16 -9.20
CA PRO A 250 -11.31 25.17 -8.20
C PRO A 250 -11.11 23.76 -8.78
N ALA A 251 -11.91 23.40 -9.78
CA ALA A 251 -11.85 22.10 -10.44
C ALA A 251 -10.49 21.83 -11.13
N PHE A 252 -9.76 22.90 -11.53
CA PHE A 252 -8.38 22.78 -11.98
C PHE A 252 -7.48 22.19 -10.88
N ALA A 253 -7.55 22.73 -9.68
CA ALA A 253 -6.74 22.24 -8.57
C ALA A 253 -7.10 20.77 -8.22
N GLU A 254 -8.39 20.42 -8.23
CA GLU A 254 -8.85 19.04 -7.98
C GLU A 254 -8.30 18.06 -9.02
N ARG A 255 -8.39 18.40 -10.30
CA ARG A 255 -7.84 17.57 -11.38
C ARG A 255 -6.34 17.39 -11.27
N TRP A 256 -5.62 18.48 -11.08
CA TRP A 256 -4.16 18.45 -11.06
C TRP A 256 -3.60 17.86 -9.78
N THR A 257 -4.34 17.93 -8.67
CA THR A 257 -3.99 17.18 -7.44
C THR A 257 -3.94 15.68 -7.68
N SER A 258 -4.83 15.10 -8.50
CA SER A 258 -4.76 13.66 -8.83
C SER A 258 -3.42 13.29 -9.48
N HIS A 259 -2.89 14.14 -10.37
CA HIS A 259 -1.58 13.92 -10.97
C HIS A 259 -0.42 14.02 -9.96
N PHE A 260 -0.52 14.93 -9.00
CA PHE A 260 0.47 15.04 -7.93
C PHE A 260 0.37 13.88 -6.95
N MET A 261 -0.82 13.38 -6.66
CA MET A 261 -1.02 12.19 -5.82
C MET A 261 -0.35 10.95 -6.43
N ASP A 262 -0.45 10.75 -7.74
CA ASP A 262 0.28 9.69 -8.45
C ASP A 262 1.79 9.81 -8.29
N MET A 263 2.30 11.03 -8.42
CA MET A 263 3.73 11.32 -8.31
C MET A 263 4.23 11.13 -6.87
N THR A 264 3.40 11.46 -5.87
CA THR A 264 3.74 11.40 -4.45
C THR A 264 3.31 10.09 -3.77
N ARG A 265 2.81 9.08 -4.51
CA ARG A 265 2.27 7.80 -4.00
C ARG A 265 1.34 7.99 -2.80
N PHE A 266 0.49 9.02 -2.87
CA PHE A 266 -0.46 9.33 -1.79
C PHE A 266 -1.35 8.14 -1.44
N ALA A 267 -1.48 7.86 -0.15
CA ALA A 267 -2.43 6.89 0.36
C ALA A 267 -2.87 7.25 1.78
N GLU A 268 -3.99 6.69 2.20
CA GLU A 268 -4.58 6.87 3.52
C GLU A 268 -4.45 5.62 4.39
N SER A 269 -3.55 4.72 4.00
CA SER A 269 -3.17 3.54 4.80
C SER A 269 -1.74 3.10 4.50
N SER A 270 -1.15 2.36 5.45
CA SER A 270 0.24 1.90 5.35
C SER A 270 0.46 0.79 4.33
N GLY A 271 -0.57 0.02 4.00
CA GLY A 271 -0.42 -1.21 3.22
C GLY A 271 0.26 -2.34 4.01
N GLY A 272 0.67 -3.38 3.28
CA GLY A 272 1.31 -4.54 3.87
C GLY A 272 0.34 -5.54 4.50
N GLY A 273 0.85 -6.47 5.31
CA GLY A 273 0.05 -7.54 5.91
C GLY A 273 -0.98 -7.03 6.92
N ARG A 274 -0.58 -6.10 7.76
CA ARG A 274 -1.45 -5.34 8.66
C ARG A 274 -1.44 -3.89 8.21
N SER A 275 -2.44 -3.50 7.47
CA SER A 275 -2.59 -2.12 7.02
C SER A 275 -3.17 -1.24 8.12
N LEU A 276 -2.47 -0.16 8.43
CA LEU A 276 -2.89 0.82 9.42
C LEU A 276 -3.43 2.06 8.69
N PRO A 277 -4.64 2.54 9.02
CA PRO A 277 -5.17 3.75 8.41
C PRO A 277 -4.45 5.00 8.91
N PHE A 278 -4.22 5.95 8.01
CA PHE A 278 -3.62 7.25 8.28
C PHE A 278 -4.70 8.31 8.41
N LYS A 279 -5.17 8.57 9.63
CA LYS A 279 -6.32 9.45 9.92
C LYS A 279 -6.18 10.88 9.38
N ASP A 280 -4.96 11.39 9.32
CA ASP A 280 -4.66 12.77 8.93
C ASP A 280 -3.98 12.89 7.54
N ALA A 281 -3.85 11.79 6.78
CA ALA A 281 -3.26 11.80 5.45
C ALA A 281 -3.98 12.75 4.48
N TRP A 282 -5.31 12.87 4.59
CA TRP A 282 -6.12 13.79 3.79
C TRP A 282 -5.62 15.23 3.82
N ARG A 283 -4.91 15.65 4.89
CA ARG A 283 -4.33 16.99 4.99
C ARG A 283 -3.23 17.22 3.96
N PHE A 284 -2.44 16.20 3.64
CA PHE A 284 -1.44 16.31 2.58
C PHE A 284 -2.10 16.45 1.20
N ARG A 285 -3.21 15.73 0.95
CA ARG A 285 -4.00 15.95 -0.27
C ARG A 285 -4.53 17.39 -0.32
N ASP A 286 -5.08 17.89 0.78
CA ASP A 286 -5.61 19.26 0.87
C ASP A 286 -4.49 20.31 0.72
N TYR A 287 -3.28 20.02 1.24
CA TYR A 287 -2.09 20.84 0.96
C TYR A 287 -1.82 20.96 -0.55
N LEU A 288 -1.91 19.84 -1.30
CA LEU A 288 -1.75 19.86 -2.76
C LEU A 288 -2.85 20.67 -3.44
N LEU A 289 -4.12 20.45 -3.04
CA LEU A 289 -5.28 21.17 -3.54
C LEU A 289 -5.14 22.68 -3.36
N GLU A 290 -4.84 23.12 -2.16
CA GLU A 290 -4.67 24.55 -1.83
C GLU A 290 -3.47 25.15 -2.57
N SER A 291 -2.36 24.46 -2.61
CA SER A 291 -1.15 24.92 -3.31
C SER A 291 -1.39 25.11 -4.81
N LEU A 292 -2.12 24.21 -5.45
CA LEU A 292 -2.44 24.29 -6.88
C LEU A 292 -3.51 25.35 -7.16
N ARG A 293 -4.52 25.50 -6.29
CA ARG A 293 -5.53 26.57 -6.37
C ARG A 293 -4.86 27.94 -6.31
N ASP A 294 -3.99 28.11 -5.32
CA ASP A 294 -3.36 29.40 -5.02
C ASP A 294 -2.16 29.70 -5.92
N GLY A 295 -1.77 28.74 -6.78
CA GLY A 295 -0.67 28.89 -7.74
C GLY A 295 0.71 28.95 -7.08
N VAL A 296 0.91 28.20 -5.98
CA VAL A 296 2.20 28.07 -5.33
C VAL A 296 3.23 27.55 -6.35
N PRO A 297 4.40 28.19 -6.51
CA PRO A 297 5.45 27.71 -7.40
C PRO A 297 5.85 26.25 -7.11
N VAL A 298 6.08 25.48 -8.18
CA VAL A 298 6.37 24.04 -8.04
C VAL A 298 7.69 23.78 -7.29
N ASP A 299 8.73 24.60 -7.51
CA ASP A 299 9.97 24.52 -6.74
C ASP A 299 9.72 24.71 -5.25
N ARG A 300 8.84 25.66 -4.89
CA ARG A 300 8.43 25.87 -3.49
C ARG A 300 7.68 24.66 -2.94
N MET A 301 6.79 24.05 -3.72
CA MET A 301 6.11 22.81 -3.31
C MET A 301 7.10 21.68 -3.08
N ILE A 302 8.09 21.50 -3.96
CA ILE A 302 9.15 20.49 -3.80
C ILE A 302 9.96 20.76 -2.52
N GLN A 303 10.31 22.02 -2.25
CA GLN A 303 11.04 22.40 -1.02
C GLN A 303 10.20 22.13 0.22
N GLU A 304 8.92 22.47 0.22
CA GLU A 304 8.00 22.21 1.34
C GLU A 304 7.81 20.71 1.57
N MET A 305 7.65 19.90 0.53
CA MET A 305 7.52 18.44 0.63
C MET A 305 8.81 17.79 1.16
N THR A 306 9.98 18.33 0.83
CA THR A 306 11.26 17.73 1.23
C THR A 306 11.73 18.22 2.60
N ALA A 307 11.53 19.48 2.94
CA ALA A 307 12.12 20.15 4.10
C ALA A 307 11.21 21.26 4.69
N GLY A 308 9.88 21.12 4.58
CA GLY A 308 8.95 22.16 4.99
C GLY A 308 9.07 22.55 6.47
N ASP A 309 9.30 21.57 7.34
CA ASP A 309 9.52 21.77 8.77
C ASP A 309 10.79 22.58 9.10
N LEU A 310 11.73 22.67 8.15
CA LEU A 310 13.00 23.42 8.30
C LEU A 310 12.98 24.79 7.62
N LEU A 311 11.95 25.08 6.83
CA LEU A 311 11.85 26.35 6.11
C LEU A 311 11.42 27.49 7.04
N PRO A 312 11.90 28.73 6.79
CA PRO A 312 11.40 29.91 7.50
C PRO A 312 9.91 30.14 7.17
N PHE A 313 9.19 30.73 8.11
CA PHE A 313 7.76 31.06 7.98
C PHE A 313 7.45 32.44 8.55
N GLU A 314 6.43 33.08 8.02
CA GLU A 314 5.98 34.42 8.40
C GLU A 314 4.82 34.38 9.41
N ASN A 315 4.01 33.31 9.34
CA ASN A 315 2.81 33.17 10.15
C ASN A 315 2.46 31.67 10.36
N ALA A 316 1.55 31.39 11.29
CA ALA A 316 1.15 30.04 11.62
C ALA A 316 0.47 29.31 10.44
N ALA A 317 -0.23 30.02 9.56
CA ALA A 317 -0.86 29.41 8.38
C ALA A 317 0.19 28.84 7.42
N GLN A 318 1.24 29.62 7.15
CA GLN A 318 2.37 29.16 6.35
C GLN A 318 3.09 28.00 7.03
N ARG A 319 3.29 28.08 8.35
CA ARG A 319 3.91 26.98 9.12
C ARG A 319 3.11 25.70 9.07
N ARG A 320 1.77 25.77 9.22
CA ARG A 320 0.89 24.60 9.06
C ARG A 320 1.04 23.97 7.68
N ARG A 321 1.01 24.79 6.62
CA ARG A 321 1.22 24.31 5.25
C ARG A 321 2.55 23.58 5.09
N GLN A 322 3.63 24.17 5.59
CA GLN A 322 4.98 23.61 5.51
C GLN A 322 5.13 22.28 6.27
N ILE A 323 4.57 22.18 7.48
CA ILE A 323 4.58 20.94 8.26
C ILE A 323 3.78 19.85 7.53
N THR A 324 2.57 20.19 7.06
CA THR A 324 1.70 19.24 6.34
C THR A 324 2.35 18.72 5.06
N ALA A 325 3.10 19.56 4.35
CA ALA A 325 3.81 19.18 3.13
C ALA A 325 4.82 18.05 3.36
N THR A 326 5.45 17.97 4.55
CA THR A 326 6.42 16.91 4.86
C THR A 326 5.80 15.53 5.00
N GLY A 327 4.47 15.44 5.01
CA GLY A 327 3.74 14.18 4.82
C GLY A 327 4.19 13.40 3.59
N PHE A 328 4.69 14.08 2.56
CA PHE A 328 5.36 13.45 1.41
C PHE A 328 6.41 12.39 1.80
N LEU A 329 7.20 12.63 2.83
CA LEU A 329 8.22 11.70 3.32
C LEU A 329 7.65 10.63 4.27
N ALA A 330 6.52 10.90 4.93
CA ALA A 330 5.93 10.03 5.95
C ALA A 330 4.87 9.05 5.41
N LEU A 331 4.19 9.41 4.29
CA LEU A 331 3.06 8.65 3.75
C LEU A 331 3.46 7.45 2.87
N GLY A 332 4.73 7.03 2.85
CA GLY A 332 5.19 5.88 2.07
C GLY A 332 4.62 4.54 2.58
N PRO A 333 4.60 3.50 1.70
CA PRO A 333 4.27 2.16 2.13
C PRO A 333 5.30 1.67 3.16
N THR A 334 4.84 1.28 4.34
CA THR A 334 5.72 0.92 5.46
C THR A 334 5.15 -0.25 6.24
N ASN A 335 5.97 -1.30 6.45
CA ASN A 335 5.63 -2.40 7.34
C ASN A 335 5.94 -2.03 8.79
N TYR A 336 5.02 -1.38 9.47
CA TYR A 336 5.19 -0.92 10.86
C TYR A 336 5.41 -2.07 11.87
N GLU A 337 5.10 -3.32 11.51
CA GLU A 337 5.30 -4.52 12.33
C GLU A 337 6.68 -5.17 12.12
N GLU A 338 7.55 -4.63 11.26
CA GLU A 338 8.89 -5.19 11.05
C GLU A 338 9.67 -5.23 12.37
N GLN A 339 10.11 -6.43 12.76
CA GLN A 339 10.78 -6.65 14.04
C GLN A 339 12.26 -6.23 14.00
N ASP A 340 12.91 -6.33 12.85
CA ASP A 340 14.24 -5.77 12.64
C ASP A 340 14.13 -4.26 12.41
N LYS A 341 14.17 -3.49 13.48
CA LYS A 341 13.99 -2.03 13.43
C LYS A 341 15.11 -1.30 12.66
N GLN A 342 16.29 -1.91 12.50
CA GLN A 342 17.34 -1.38 11.63
C GLN A 342 17.00 -1.59 10.15
N LEU A 343 16.43 -2.75 9.83
CA LEU A 343 15.90 -3.01 8.49
C LEU A 343 14.76 -2.06 8.16
N LEU A 344 13.76 -1.93 9.04
CA LEU A 344 12.65 -0.99 8.90
C LEU A 344 13.14 0.43 8.59
N ARG A 345 14.12 0.93 9.35
CA ARG A 345 14.69 2.26 9.13
C ARG A 345 15.31 2.40 7.74
N MET A 346 16.02 1.37 7.26
CA MET A 346 16.64 1.41 5.94
C MET A 346 15.64 1.24 4.80
N ASP A 347 14.58 0.49 5.00
CA ASP A 347 13.52 0.33 4.01
C ASP A 347 12.73 1.62 3.83
N ILE A 348 12.47 2.37 4.91
CA ILE A 348 11.90 3.73 4.83
C ILE A 348 12.84 4.66 4.05
N VAL A 349 14.15 4.66 4.35
CA VAL A 349 15.14 5.48 3.64
C VAL A 349 15.17 5.13 2.15
N ASP A 350 15.17 3.86 1.81
CA ASP A 350 15.20 3.38 0.43
C ASP A 350 13.94 3.82 -0.35
N GLU A 351 12.78 3.70 0.28
CA GLU A 351 11.50 4.15 -0.26
C GLU A 351 11.48 5.67 -0.51
N GLN A 352 11.96 6.47 0.46
CA GLN A 352 12.04 7.92 0.33
C GLN A 352 12.98 8.34 -0.81
N LEU A 353 14.13 7.67 -0.95
CA LEU A 353 15.09 7.95 -2.02
C LEU A 353 14.55 7.52 -3.39
N ASP A 354 13.87 6.38 -3.49
CA ASP A 354 13.23 5.95 -4.73
C ASP A 354 12.14 6.95 -5.14
N THR A 355 11.34 7.41 -4.18
CA THR A 355 10.29 8.40 -4.41
C THR A 355 10.86 9.74 -4.87
N ILE A 356 11.87 10.30 -4.20
CA ILE A 356 12.53 11.54 -4.61
C ILE A 356 13.17 11.37 -5.98
N GLY A 357 13.86 10.25 -6.19
CA GLY A 357 14.53 9.94 -7.45
C GLY A 357 13.57 9.90 -8.64
N LYS A 358 12.54 9.11 -8.55
CA LYS A 358 11.54 8.97 -9.62
C LYS A 358 10.70 10.23 -9.81
N SER A 359 10.23 10.86 -8.70
CA SER A 359 9.29 11.98 -8.77
C SER A 359 9.93 13.26 -9.27
N PHE A 360 11.12 13.58 -8.79
CA PHE A 360 11.75 14.87 -9.09
C PHE A 360 12.94 14.78 -10.03
N LEU A 361 13.70 13.68 -10.02
CA LEU A 361 14.91 13.54 -10.81
C LEU A 361 14.75 12.64 -12.04
N GLY A 362 13.64 11.89 -12.16
CA GLY A 362 13.46 10.91 -13.23
C GLY A 362 14.55 9.83 -13.21
N MET A 363 14.97 9.38 -12.03
CA MET A 363 16.08 8.45 -11.83
C MET A 363 15.70 7.30 -10.89
N THR A 364 16.16 6.09 -11.19
CA THR A 364 16.05 4.92 -10.32
C THR A 364 17.29 4.82 -9.42
N ILE A 365 17.29 5.54 -8.30
CA ILE A 365 18.45 5.62 -7.39
C ILE A 365 18.66 4.32 -6.59
N GLY A 366 17.60 3.61 -6.25
CA GLY A 366 17.62 2.42 -5.40
C GLY A 366 18.56 1.30 -5.88
N CYS A 367 18.81 1.19 -7.18
CA CYS A 367 19.79 0.22 -7.72
C CYS A 367 21.20 0.41 -7.15
N ALA A 368 21.57 1.64 -6.76
CA ALA A 368 22.88 1.97 -6.22
C ALA A 368 23.06 1.58 -4.74
N ARG A 369 22.02 1.04 -4.06
CA ARG A 369 22.10 0.51 -2.69
C ARG A 369 23.10 -0.65 -2.55
N CYS A 370 23.17 -1.52 -3.55
CA CYS A 370 23.96 -2.76 -3.45
C CYS A 370 25.30 -2.71 -4.20
N HIS A 371 25.36 -1.95 -5.31
CA HIS A 371 26.50 -1.80 -6.20
C HIS A 371 26.33 -0.48 -6.98
N ASP A 372 27.39 0.06 -7.59
CA ASP A 372 27.25 1.19 -8.48
C ASP A 372 26.18 0.95 -9.53
N HIS A 373 25.35 1.96 -9.81
CA HIS A 373 24.27 1.82 -10.79
C HIS A 373 24.83 1.29 -12.11
N LYS A 374 24.16 0.27 -12.67
CA LYS A 374 24.72 -0.49 -13.80
C LYS A 374 24.95 0.36 -15.04
N PHE A 375 24.09 1.33 -15.28
CA PHE A 375 24.07 2.14 -16.51
C PHE A 375 24.31 3.63 -16.26
N ASP A 376 23.71 4.17 -15.21
CA ASP A 376 23.74 5.58 -14.89
C ASP A 376 24.94 5.94 -13.98
N PRO A 377 25.40 7.19 -14.01
CA PRO A 377 26.57 7.61 -13.23
C PRO A 377 26.19 7.90 -11.77
N VAL A 378 25.51 6.98 -11.13
CA VAL A 378 25.15 7.00 -9.72
C VAL A 378 25.92 5.92 -9.00
N SER A 379 26.88 6.30 -8.17
CA SER A 379 27.69 5.36 -7.42
C SER A 379 26.98 4.90 -6.14
N THR A 380 27.41 3.75 -5.62
CA THR A 380 26.99 3.29 -4.27
C THR A 380 27.27 4.38 -3.22
N ARG A 381 28.37 5.13 -3.39
CA ARG A 381 28.69 6.24 -2.51
C ARG A 381 27.65 7.37 -2.59
N ASP A 382 27.14 7.72 -3.78
CA ASP A 382 26.08 8.72 -3.94
C ASP A 382 24.80 8.30 -3.25
N TYR A 383 24.43 7.00 -3.38
CA TYR A 383 23.28 6.46 -2.66
C TYR A 383 23.42 6.62 -1.15
N TYR A 384 24.56 6.20 -0.56
CA TYR A 384 24.75 6.32 0.89
C TYR A 384 24.97 7.75 1.38
N ALA A 385 25.42 8.65 0.52
CA ALA A 385 25.46 10.08 0.82
C ALA A 385 24.04 10.66 0.99
N LEU A 386 23.11 10.32 0.07
CA LEU A 386 21.70 10.67 0.18
C LEU A 386 21.02 9.93 1.33
N ALA A 387 21.34 8.65 1.51
CA ALA A 387 20.81 7.83 2.60
C ALA A 387 21.18 8.40 3.99
N GLY A 388 22.35 9.03 4.13
CA GLY A 388 22.74 9.73 5.35
C GLY A 388 21.79 10.90 5.67
N ILE A 389 21.34 11.64 4.66
CA ILE A 389 20.35 12.72 4.81
C ILE A 389 19.00 12.13 5.30
N MET A 390 18.50 11.08 4.66
CA MET A 390 17.21 10.46 5.04
C MET A 390 17.31 9.71 6.38
N ARG A 391 18.43 9.09 6.72
CA ARG A 391 18.67 8.52 8.05
C ARG A 391 18.68 9.56 9.17
N SER A 392 19.08 10.77 8.84
CA SER A 392 19.01 11.95 9.72
C SER A 392 17.65 12.64 9.63
N THR A 393 16.60 11.90 9.24
CA THR A 393 15.21 12.31 9.19
C THR A 393 14.37 11.26 9.92
N GLN A 394 13.63 11.67 10.93
CA GLN A 394 12.77 10.78 11.67
C GLN A 394 11.34 10.87 11.14
N THR A 395 10.76 9.71 10.79
CA THR A 395 9.36 9.53 10.40
C THR A 395 8.58 8.73 11.43
N LEU A 396 9.27 8.06 12.37
CA LEU A 396 8.70 7.22 13.41
C LEU A 396 9.01 7.78 14.80
N LYS A 397 8.02 7.72 15.69
CA LYS A 397 8.15 8.18 17.10
C LYS A 397 9.23 7.41 17.85
N ASN A 398 9.30 6.10 17.61
CA ASN A 398 10.32 5.23 18.18
C ASN A 398 10.53 3.98 17.31
N TYR A 399 11.61 3.25 17.58
CA TYR A 399 11.98 2.01 16.92
C TYR A 399 12.02 0.82 17.88
N THR A 400 11.38 0.91 19.06
CA THR A 400 11.47 -0.09 20.13
C THR A 400 10.18 -0.91 20.29
N ASP A 401 9.05 -0.39 19.86
CA ASP A 401 7.76 -1.04 20.00
C ASP A 401 7.58 -2.16 18.96
N ASN A 402 6.76 -3.16 19.28
CA ASN A 402 6.39 -4.22 18.33
C ASN A 402 5.78 -3.65 17.06
N VAL A 403 4.91 -2.66 17.18
CA VAL A 403 4.35 -1.87 16.08
C VAL A 403 4.90 -0.47 16.20
N ALA A 404 5.68 -0.03 15.23
CA ALA A 404 6.18 1.33 15.17
C ALA A 404 5.02 2.31 14.86
N HIS A 405 5.15 3.55 15.30
CA HIS A 405 4.18 4.61 15.03
C HIS A 405 4.84 5.79 14.32
N TRP A 406 4.11 6.37 13.35
CA TRP A 406 4.56 7.59 12.66
C TRP A 406 4.51 8.81 13.57
N ILE A 407 5.15 9.88 13.11
CA ILE A 407 5.14 11.17 13.81
C ILE A 407 3.91 11.96 13.35
N ASP A 408 3.07 12.33 14.32
CA ASP A 408 2.04 13.34 14.16
C ASP A 408 2.53 14.63 14.82
N THR A 409 2.63 15.71 14.05
CA THR A 409 3.05 17.02 14.56
C THR A 409 1.86 17.91 14.78
N PRO A 410 1.68 18.44 16.00
CA PRO A 410 0.66 19.43 16.30
C PRO A 410 0.82 20.68 15.42
N LEU A 411 -0.27 21.11 14.79
CA LEU A 411 -0.23 22.25 13.90
C LEU A 411 -0.41 23.56 14.70
N PRO A 412 0.45 24.60 14.48
CA PRO A 412 0.37 25.85 15.21
C PRO A 412 -0.82 26.71 14.73
N TYR A 413 -1.38 27.50 15.63
CA TYR A 413 -2.40 28.50 15.36
C TYR A 413 -1.95 29.86 15.89
N GLU A 414 -2.80 30.89 15.84
CA GLU A 414 -2.51 32.24 16.31
C GLU A 414 -3.70 32.84 17.08
N GLY A 415 -3.38 33.84 17.92
CA GLY A 415 -4.38 34.61 18.65
C GLY A 415 -5.13 33.76 19.69
N GLU A 416 -6.39 34.14 19.95
CA GLU A 416 -7.23 33.52 20.97
C GLU A 416 -7.41 32.01 20.81
N LEU A 417 -7.43 31.53 19.56
CA LEU A 417 -7.57 30.11 19.25
C LEU A 417 -6.35 29.31 19.75
N GLU A 418 -5.14 29.81 19.56
CA GLU A 418 -3.92 29.20 20.06
C GLU A 418 -3.89 29.16 21.60
N GLU A 419 -4.30 30.26 22.23
CA GLU A 419 -4.37 30.34 23.68
C GLU A 419 -5.36 29.34 24.27
N GLN A 420 -6.54 29.21 23.67
CA GLN A 420 -7.57 28.24 24.10
C GLN A 420 -7.06 26.80 23.95
N MET A 421 -6.44 26.49 22.80
CA MET A 421 -5.87 25.14 22.56
C MET A 421 -4.77 24.83 23.56
N ARG A 422 -3.83 25.75 23.79
CA ARG A 422 -2.73 25.56 24.74
C ARG A 422 -3.24 25.37 26.16
N ALA A 423 -4.20 26.17 26.61
CA ALA A 423 -4.79 26.03 27.94
C ALA A 423 -5.45 24.66 28.14
N LYS A 424 -6.17 24.17 27.09
CA LYS A 424 -6.75 22.82 27.08
C LYS A 424 -5.68 21.73 27.15
N GLU A 425 -4.64 21.85 26.35
CA GLU A 425 -3.52 20.89 26.29
C GLU A 425 -2.75 20.83 27.62
N GLU A 426 -2.46 21.96 28.25
CA GLU A 426 -1.82 22.06 29.56
C GLU A 426 -2.68 21.38 30.64
N LYS A 427 -3.99 21.59 30.59
CA LYS A 427 -4.92 20.95 31.53
C LYS A 427 -5.00 19.44 31.34
N LEU A 428 -5.08 18.99 30.08
CA LEU A 428 -5.05 17.57 29.73
C LEU A 428 -3.73 16.90 30.12
N ALA A 429 -2.61 17.57 29.90
CA ALA A 429 -1.29 17.07 30.30
C ALA A 429 -1.19 16.88 31.81
N GLU A 430 -1.69 17.85 32.61
CA GLU A 430 -1.72 17.74 34.06
C GLU A 430 -2.60 16.58 34.55
N LEU A 431 -3.80 16.43 33.95
CA LEU A 431 -4.71 15.31 34.28
C LEU A 431 -4.14 13.95 33.88
N ASN A 432 -3.49 13.85 32.73
CA ASN A 432 -2.83 12.62 32.31
C ASN A 432 -1.65 12.27 33.19
N LYS A 433 -0.88 13.26 33.67
CA LYS A 433 0.17 13.05 34.69
C LYS A 433 -0.41 12.53 36.01
N GLN A 434 -1.53 13.11 36.47
CA GLN A 434 -2.25 12.61 37.65
C GLN A 434 -2.75 11.18 37.42
N LEU A 435 -3.29 10.86 36.23
CA LEU A 435 -3.75 9.52 35.92
C LEU A 435 -2.59 8.50 35.86
N ALA A 436 -1.43 8.89 35.35
CA ALA A 436 -0.23 8.05 35.35
C ALA A 436 0.24 7.77 36.81
N SER A 437 0.31 8.80 37.64
CA SER A 437 0.65 8.64 39.07
C SER A 437 -0.33 7.72 39.80
N LEU A 438 -1.65 7.85 39.53
CA LEU A 438 -2.65 6.95 40.09
C LEU A 438 -2.53 5.50 39.57
N LYS A 439 -2.12 5.31 38.34
CA LYS A 439 -1.82 3.98 37.77
C LYS A 439 -0.61 3.35 38.44
N ASP A 440 0.42 4.15 38.74
CA ASP A 440 1.59 3.69 39.47
C ASP A 440 1.24 3.35 40.91
N GLU A 441 0.46 4.21 41.61
CA GLU A 441 -0.09 3.96 42.94
C GLU A 441 -0.93 2.67 42.95
N LEU A 442 -1.79 2.46 41.97
CA LEU A 442 -2.58 1.23 41.80
C LEU A 442 -1.69 0.01 41.57
N ARG A 443 -0.63 0.15 40.75
CA ARG A 443 0.33 -0.92 40.48
C ARG A 443 1.09 -1.29 41.76
N ASP A 444 1.46 -0.33 42.57
CA ASP A 444 2.18 -0.56 43.83
C ASP A 444 1.26 -1.22 44.86
N ILE A 445 0.00 -0.76 44.98
CA ILE A 445 -1.04 -1.43 45.78
C ILE A 445 -1.33 -2.83 45.21
N GLY A 446 -1.47 -2.93 43.90
CA GLY A 446 -1.68 -4.18 43.18
C GLY A 446 -0.46 -5.09 43.19
N GLY A 447 0.77 -4.54 43.18
CA GLY A 447 1.99 -5.32 43.32
C GLY A 447 2.13 -5.98 44.71
N ALA A 448 1.72 -5.28 45.74
CA ALA A 448 1.57 -5.86 47.09
C ALA A 448 0.39 -6.86 47.15
N ASN A 449 -0.75 -6.55 46.50
CA ASN A 449 -1.91 -7.42 46.40
C ASN A 449 -1.77 -8.56 45.38
N LEU A 450 -1.02 -8.37 44.30
CA LEU A 450 -0.73 -9.41 43.32
C LEU A 450 0.23 -10.45 43.88
N ARG A 451 1.18 -10.08 44.75
CA ARG A 451 1.95 -11.05 45.53
C ARG A 451 1.04 -11.83 46.47
N LYS A 452 0.11 -11.15 47.19
CA LYS A 452 -0.88 -11.82 48.09
C LYS A 452 -2.00 -12.57 47.34
N LYS A 453 -2.39 -12.15 46.14
CA LYS A 453 -3.50 -12.75 45.39
C LYS A 453 -3.04 -13.86 44.43
N ASN A 454 -1.78 -13.88 44.02
CA ASN A 454 -1.18 -14.84 43.11
C ASN A 454 -0.25 -15.84 43.78
N SER A 455 0.31 -15.51 44.95
CA SER A 455 1.20 -16.33 45.74
C SER A 455 0.87 -16.16 47.21
N ILE A 456 0.76 -17.28 47.91
CA ILE A 456 0.54 -17.34 49.37
C ILE A 456 1.90 -17.67 49.99
N ALA A 457 2.39 -16.82 50.88
CA ALA A 457 3.64 -17.12 51.58
C ALA A 457 3.46 -18.34 52.50
N VAL A 458 4.44 -19.23 52.56
CA VAL A 458 4.45 -20.41 53.43
C VAL A 458 4.16 -20.01 54.90
N THR A 459 4.64 -18.84 55.31
CA THR A 459 4.42 -18.28 56.66
C THR A 459 2.99 -17.79 56.91
N ASP A 460 2.17 -17.59 55.88
CA ASP A 460 0.80 -17.12 56.01
C ASP A 460 -0.22 -18.29 56.22
N LEU A 461 0.28 -19.53 56.13
CA LEU A 461 -0.52 -20.73 56.34
C LEU A 461 -0.30 -21.30 57.71
N PRO A 462 -1.36 -21.81 58.37
CA PRO A 462 -1.23 -22.40 59.72
C PRO A 462 -0.51 -23.75 59.69
N GLY A 463 0.11 -24.11 60.79
CA GLY A 463 0.83 -25.38 60.97
C GLY A 463 2.21 -25.39 60.29
N ILE A 464 2.70 -26.57 59.94
CA ILE A 464 3.99 -26.76 59.26
C ILE A 464 3.69 -26.96 57.77
N VAL A 465 4.18 -26.04 56.93
CA VAL A 465 3.99 -26.10 55.49
C VAL A 465 5.35 -26.26 54.81
N ILE A 466 5.45 -27.21 53.91
CA ILE A 466 6.64 -27.46 53.12
C ILE A 466 6.24 -27.22 51.64
N ASP A 467 6.81 -26.18 51.06
CA ASP A 467 6.63 -25.81 49.67
C ASP A 467 7.34 -26.78 48.71
N ASP A 468 6.86 -26.93 47.50
CA ASP A 468 7.43 -27.84 46.51
C ASP A 468 8.89 -27.49 46.15
N SER A 469 9.30 -26.23 46.33
CA SER A 469 10.70 -25.79 46.18
C SER A 469 11.65 -26.36 47.23
N ALA A 470 11.14 -26.76 48.43
CA ALA A 470 11.89 -27.40 49.52
C ALA A 470 11.78 -28.92 49.51
N ALA A 471 10.99 -29.51 48.61
CA ALA A 471 10.79 -30.96 48.49
C ALA A 471 11.89 -31.66 47.66
N GLN A 472 12.13 -32.93 47.98
CA GLN A 472 13.04 -33.75 47.16
C GLN A 472 12.28 -34.34 45.98
N ARG A 473 12.74 -34.06 44.74
CA ARG A 473 12.11 -34.48 43.50
C ARG A 473 12.93 -35.56 42.79
N VAL A 474 12.27 -36.62 42.35
CA VAL A 474 12.86 -37.65 41.47
C VAL A 474 12.05 -37.67 40.17
N GLY A 475 12.77 -37.69 39.03
CA GLY A 475 12.15 -37.55 37.72
C GLY A 475 11.93 -36.09 37.29
N ASN A 476 11.39 -35.93 36.08
CA ASN A 476 11.27 -34.60 35.44
C ASN A 476 9.97 -33.89 35.79
N TRP A 477 9.95 -33.22 36.94
CA TRP A 477 8.85 -32.35 37.35
C TRP A 477 9.04 -30.96 36.70
N LYS A 478 8.01 -30.42 36.09
CA LYS A 478 8.02 -29.08 35.46
C LYS A 478 7.39 -28.06 36.40
N ALA A 479 8.13 -27.01 36.72
CA ALA A 479 7.62 -25.87 37.49
C ALA A 479 6.68 -25.03 36.65
N SER A 480 5.63 -24.46 37.26
CA SER A 480 4.64 -23.59 36.61
C SER A 480 4.14 -22.52 37.59
N MET A 481 3.81 -21.36 37.05
CA MET A 481 3.14 -20.24 37.73
C MET A 481 1.86 -19.83 36.99
N LEU A 482 1.38 -20.67 36.03
CA LEU A 482 0.32 -20.32 35.11
C LEU A 482 -1.04 -20.15 35.79
N VAL A 483 -1.38 -21.03 36.70
CA VAL A 483 -2.69 -21.00 37.40
C VAL A 483 -2.48 -20.50 38.82
N LYS A 484 -3.24 -19.54 39.24
CA LYS A 484 -3.10 -18.79 40.51
C LYS A 484 -4.38 -18.92 41.36
N PRO A 485 -4.33 -18.76 42.68
CA PRO A 485 -3.14 -18.61 43.48
C PRO A 485 -2.36 -19.89 43.71
N PHE A 486 -1.08 -19.82 44.12
CA PHE A 486 -0.21 -20.92 44.51
C PHE A 486 0.58 -20.55 45.79
N ILE A 487 1.27 -21.52 46.40
CA ILE A 487 2.13 -21.30 47.59
C ILE A 487 3.57 -21.02 47.10
N GLY A 488 4.28 -20.11 47.73
CA GLY A 488 5.68 -19.83 47.39
C GLY A 488 5.89 -19.19 46.05
N GLU A 489 6.76 -19.77 45.23
CA GLU A 489 7.15 -19.24 43.92
C GLU A 489 6.43 -19.88 42.74
N GLY A 490 5.68 -20.96 42.98
CA GLY A 490 4.94 -21.67 41.93
C GLY A 490 4.53 -23.05 42.38
N TYR A 491 4.19 -23.93 41.47
CA TYR A 491 3.82 -25.32 41.71
C TYR A 491 4.47 -26.22 40.66
N VAL A 492 4.54 -27.53 40.91
CA VAL A 492 5.06 -28.50 39.93
C VAL A 492 3.97 -29.39 39.34
N HIS A 493 4.24 -29.86 38.12
CA HIS A 493 3.40 -30.84 37.44
C HIS A 493 4.21 -31.82 36.62
N ASP A 494 3.63 -32.96 36.29
CA ASP A 494 4.30 -34.07 35.59
C ASP A 494 4.06 -34.05 34.04
N LYS A 495 3.39 -33.08 33.49
CA LYS A 495 3.10 -32.95 32.05
C LYS A 495 4.36 -32.49 31.28
N THR A 496 5.27 -33.41 31.01
CA THR A 496 6.57 -33.10 30.38
C THR A 496 6.78 -33.77 29.03
N GLY A 497 5.82 -34.57 28.56
CA GLY A 497 5.93 -35.32 27.30
C GLY A 497 6.70 -36.65 27.38
N ASP A 498 7.32 -37.00 28.50
CA ASP A 498 7.88 -38.31 28.79
C ASP A 498 6.91 -39.12 29.68
N THR A 499 7.02 -40.44 29.68
CA THR A 499 6.16 -41.40 30.39
C THR A 499 6.80 -41.99 31.64
N GLY A 500 7.87 -41.36 32.15
CA GLY A 500 8.59 -41.87 33.34
C GLY A 500 7.85 -41.67 34.67
N GLU A 501 8.03 -42.61 35.59
CA GLU A 501 7.54 -42.46 36.98
C GLU A 501 8.30 -41.33 37.71
N ARG A 502 7.55 -40.51 38.44
CA ARG A 502 8.08 -39.40 39.21
C ARG A 502 7.58 -39.42 40.63
N THR A 503 8.44 -38.99 41.54
CA THR A 503 8.06 -38.83 42.97
C THR A 503 8.52 -37.48 43.47
N ILE A 504 7.77 -36.90 44.43
CA ILE A 504 8.14 -35.72 45.18
C ILE A 504 7.89 -36.01 46.67
N SER A 505 8.93 -35.80 47.52
CA SER A 505 8.89 -36.13 48.93
C SER A 505 9.04 -34.90 49.81
N PHE A 506 8.18 -34.80 50.80
CA PHE A 506 8.09 -33.70 51.77
C PHE A 506 8.42 -34.23 53.18
N SER A 507 9.50 -33.78 53.77
CA SER A 507 9.92 -34.21 55.11
C SER A 507 9.73 -33.08 56.16
N PRO A 508 8.75 -33.18 57.04
CA PRO A 508 8.49 -32.15 58.03
C PRO A 508 9.51 -32.16 59.16
N LYS A 509 9.81 -30.97 59.68
CA LYS A 509 10.47 -30.84 60.99
C LYS A 509 9.38 -30.70 62.05
N ILE A 510 9.01 -31.77 62.68
CA ILE A 510 7.95 -31.81 63.69
C ILE A 510 8.52 -31.31 65.04
N PRO A 511 8.03 -30.17 65.54
CA PRO A 511 8.55 -29.59 66.79
C PRO A 511 8.04 -30.26 68.07
N VAL A 512 6.85 -30.88 67.99
CA VAL A 512 6.16 -31.50 69.12
C VAL A 512 5.55 -32.82 68.70
N THR A 513 5.84 -33.90 69.39
CA THR A 513 5.16 -35.18 69.15
C THR A 513 3.67 -35.05 69.33
N GLY A 514 2.86 -35.45 68.36
CA GLY A 514 1.40 -35.32 68.42
C GLY A 514 0.71 -35.83 67.15
N ARG A 515 -0.59 -35.67 67.11
CA ARG A 515 -1.36 -36.00 65.89
C ARG A 515 -1.44 -34.75 64.96
N TYR A 516 -1.15 -35.00 63.71
CA TYR A 516 -1.22 -33.96 62.67
C TYR A 516 -2.15 -34.39 61.56
N GLU A 517 -3.04 -33.54 61.14
CA GLU A 517 -3.76 -33.66 59.89
C GLU A 517 -2.82 -33.24 58.73
N VAL A 518 -2.65 -34.15 57.77
CA VAL A 518 -1.80 -33.93 56.61
C VAL A 518 -2.63 -33.58 55.40
N ARG A 519 -2.32 -32.45 54.78
CA ARG A 519 -2.98 -31.97 53.58
C ARG A 519 -1.98 -31.75 52.44
N VAL A 520 -2.40 -32.03 51.20
CA VAL A 520 -1.64 -31.69 50.00
C VAL A 520 -2.29 -30.49 49.35
N ALA A 521 -1.49 -29.48 49.09
CA ALA A 521 -1.87 -28.34 48.26
C ALA A 521 -1.60 -28.68 46.79
N TYR A 522 -2.56 -28.37 45.87
CA TYR A 522 -2.49 -28.68 44.46
C TYR A 522 -3.27 -27.65 43.62
N ILE A 523 -3.03 -27.66 42.30
CA ILE A 523 -3.77 -26.85 41.33
C ILE A 523 -4.77 -27.73 40.60
N GLY A 524 -6.06 -27.48 40.77
CA GLY A 524 -7.17 -28.24 40.18
C GLY A 524 -7.35 -27.97 38.67
N GLY A 525 -7.90 -28.94 37.93
CA GLY A 525 -8.27 -28.80 36.52
C GLY A 525 -8.89 -30.02 35.91
N PRO A 526 -9.53 -29.88 34.73
CA PRO A 526 -10.25 -30.97 34.06
C PRO A 526 -9.35 -32.07 33.48
N ASP A 527 -8.08 -31.76 33.22
CA ASP A 527 -7.03 -32.66 32.74
C ASP A 527 -6.19 -33.27 33.86
N ARG A 528 -6.52 -33.01 35.15
CA ARG A 528 -5.81 -33.52 36.32
C ARG A 528 -6.20 -34.96 36.64
N ALA A 529 -5.33 -35.62 37.40
CA ALA A 529 -5.56 -36.97 37.84
C ALA A 529 -6.70 -37.06 38.87
N GLU A 530 -7.56 -38.07 38.75
CA GLU A 530 -8.59 -38.41 39.73
C GLU A 530 -8.04 -39.26 40.87
N LYS A 531 -6.93 -39.99 40.61
CA LYS A 531 -6.27 -40.78 41.63
C LYS A 531 -4.78 -40.42 41.62
N VAL A 532 -4.36 -39.71 42.66
CA VAL A 532 -2.97 -39.45 42.95
C VAL A 532 -2.61 -40.21 44.24
N ARG A 533 -1.58 -41.05 44.20
CA ARG A 533 -1.10 -41.81 45.36
C ARG A 533 -0.14 -40.96 46.18
N ALA A 534 -0.32 -41.03 47.49
CA ALA A 534 0.54 -40.42 48.49
C ALA A 534 0.84 -41.47 49.60
N ASP A 535 2.12 -41.79 49.80
CA ASP A 535 2.57 -42.66 50.85
C ASP A 535 3.07 -41.80 52.02
N VAL A 536 2.52 -42.03 53.22
CA VAL A 536 2.81 -41.24 54.41
C VAL A 536 3.53 -42.11 55.43
N LEU A 537 4.80 -41.79 55.71
CA LEU A 537 5.52 -42.42 56.79
C LEU A 537 5.30 -41.59 58.07
N HIS A 538 4.77 -42.21 59.08
CA HIS A 538 4.46 -41.63 60.38
C HIS A 538 4.97 -42.48 61.54
N ALA A 539 4.79 -42.08 62.77
CA ALA A 539 5.38 -42.75 63.93
C ALA A 539 4.92 -44.21 64.13
N ASP A 540 3.76 -44.54 63.65
CA ASP A 540 3.14 -45.88 63.81
C ASP A 540 3.28 -46.79 62.59
N GLY A 541 3.95 -46.33 61.50
CA GLY A 541 4.19 -47.08 60.29
C GLY A 541 4.06 -46.27 59.03
N GLU A 542 3.80 -46.95 57.90
CA GLU A 542 3.61 -46.34 56.57
C GLU A 542 2.16 -46.62 56.11
N GLU A 543 1.46 -45.58 55.69
CA GLU A 543 0.11 -45.72 55.11
C GLU A 543 0.05 -45.07 53.74
N THR A 544 -0.70 -45.70 52.81
CA THR A 544 -0.99 -45.13 51.47
C THR A 544 -2.35 -44.46 51.46
N ALA A 545 -2.36 -43.18 51.09
CA ALA A 545 -3.55 -42.42 50.82
C ALA A 545 -3.72 -42.14 49.32
N SER A 546 -4.90 -41.82 48.88
CA SER A 546 -5.13 -41.32 47.51
C SER A 546 -6.06 -40.10 47.53
N TYR A 547 -5.77 -39.16 46.65
CA TYR A 547 -6.60 -37.95 46.52
C TYR A 547 -6.81 -37.60 45.05
N SER A 548 -7.82 -36.76 44.77
CA SER A 548 -8.11 -36.25 43.40
C SER A 548 -7.63 -34.81 43.27
N THR A 549 -7.01 -34.54 42.14
CA THR A 549 -6.66 -33.18 41.69
C THR A 549 -7.56 -32.70 40.55
N ARG A 550 -8.56 -33.53 40.12
CA ARG A 550 -9.49 -33.21 39.03
C ARG A 550 -10.61 -32.31 39.52
N THR A 551 -10.84 -31.22 38.82
CA THR A 551 -11.94 -30.28 39.03
C THR A 551 -12.63 -30.00 37.67
N ALA A 552 -13.90 -29.49 37.72
CA ALA A 552 -14.68 -29.25 36.51
C ALA A 552 -14.10 -28.14 35.62
N SER A 553 -13.33 -27.22 36.20
CA SER A 553 -12.63 -26.14 35.54
C SER A 553 -11.22 -26.00 36.09
N MET A 554 -10.37 -25.18 35.45
CA MET A 554 -9.06 -24.82 36.02
C MET A 554 -9.31 -23.99 37.29
N GLU A 555 -8.85 -24.48 38.40
CA GLU A 555 -8.98 -23.86 39.73
C GLU A 555 -7.60 -23.61 40.30
N GLY A 556 -7.45 -22.48 40.98
CA GLY A 556 -6.20 -22.18 41.71
C GLY A 556 -5.98 -23.15 42.86
N LEU A 557 -5.24 -22.71 43.86
CA LEU A 557 -4.83 -23.53 45.00
C LEU A 557 -6.01 -24.22 45.68
N GLN A 558 -5.93 -25.54 45.78
CA GLN A 558 -6.86 -26.41 46.50
C GLN A 558 -6.09 -27.24 47.51
N PHE A 559 -6.76 -27.75 48.53
CA PHE A 559 -6.21 -28.65 49.54
C PHE A 559 -6.98 -29.96 49.60
N ALA A 560 -6.27 -31.07 49.59
CA ALA A 560 -6.80 -32.40 49.87
C ALA A 560 -6.26 -32.93 51.18
N THR A 561 -7.11 -33.33 52.06
CA THR A 561 -6.73 -34.02 53.32
C THR A 561 -6.40 -35.47 53.01
N LEU A 562 -5.19 -35.91 53.40
CA LEU A 562 -4.74 -37.30 53.23
C LEU A 562 -5.19 -38.16 54.43
N GLY A 563 -5.09 -37.63 55.63
CA GLY A 563 -5.43 -38.29 56.86
C GLY A 563 -4.84 -37.60 58.11
N THR A 564 -4.98 -38.23 59.27
CA THR A 564 -4.47 -37.69 60.56
C THR A 564 -3.66 -38.77 61.25
N TRP A 565 -2.36 -38.54 61.34
CA TRP A 565 -1.39 -39.51 61.90
C TRP A 565 -0.54 -38.93 63.01
N ARG A 566 0.07 -39.80 63.82
CA ARG A 566 0.99 -39.41 64.87
C ARG A 566 2.41 -39.25 64.29
N PHE A 567 2.98 -38.08 64.53
CA PHE A 567 4.43 -37.80 64.20
C PHE A 567 5.20 -37.49 65.49
N GLU A 568 6.45 -37.93 65.46
CA GLU A 568 7.34 -37.68 66.64
C GLU A 568 8.22 -36.46 66.35
N ALA A 569 8.50 -35.70 67.43
CA ALA A 569 9.47 -34.60 67.34
C ALA A 569 10.82 -35.09 66.90
N ASP A 570 11.37 -34.41 65.88
CA ASP A 570 12.60 -34.79 65.16
C ASP A 570 12.64 -36.24 64.60
N GLY A 571 11.42 -36.85 64.39
CA GLY A 571 11.25 -38.15 63.77
C GLY A 571 11.46 -38.17 62.26
N GLN A 572 11.48 -39.37 61.65
CA GLN A 572 11.73 -39.54 60.21
C GLN A 572 10.46 -39.57 59.36
N GLY A 573 9.43 -38.81 59.72
CA GLY A 573 8.22 -38.75 58.93
C GLY A 573 8.37 -38.05 57.58
N PHE A 574 7.67 -38.54 56.56
CA PHE A 574 7.60 -37.88 55.24
C PHE A 574 6.29 -38.17 54.52
N VAL A 575 5.98 -37.37 53.52
CA VAL A 575 4.89 -37.60 52.54
C VAL A 575 5.52 -37.71 51.17
N LEU A 576 5.34 -38.87 50.51
CA LEU A 576 5.81 -39.15 49.16
C LEU A 576 4.62 -39.17 48.21
N ILE A 577 4.60 -38.27 47.25
CA ILE A 577 3.57 -38.22 46.21
C ILE A 577 4.17 -38.76 44.91
N THR A 578 3.42 -39.63 44.23
CA THR A 578 3.86 -40.27 42.98
C THR A 578 2.80 -40.14 41.87
N ASN A 579 3.25 -40.02 40.63
CA ASN A 579 2.40 -40.09 39.46
C ASN A 579 2.20 -41.55 38.96
N ALA A 580 2.81 -42.55 39.63
CA ALA A 580 2.65 -43.93 39.23
C ALA A 580 1.17 -44.36 39.33
N GLY A 581 0.59 -44.83 38.23
CA GLY A 581 -0.81 -45.22 38.13
C GLY A 581 -1.82 -44.10 38.10
N ALA A 582 -1.41 -42.83 37.96
CA ALA A 582 -2.30 -41.70 37.86
C ALA A 582 -2.97 -41.67 36.45
N ASP A 583 -4.26 -41.30 36.44
CA ASP A 583 -5.09 -41.28 35.24
C ASP A 583 -5.21 -39.87 34.55
N GLY A 584 -4.32 -38.95 34.93
CA GLY A 584 -4.25 -37.57 34.43
C GLY A 584 -3.00 -36.86 34.89
N VAL A 585 -2.93 -35.57 34.68
CA VAL A 585 -1.79 -34.75 35.12
C VAL A 585 -1.78 -34.59 36.63
N VAL A 586 -0.67 -34.92 37.25
CA VAL A 586 -0.45 -34.71 38.72
C VAL A 586 0.14 -33.31 38.92
N THR A 587 -0.48 -32.56 39.83
CA THR A 587 0.03 -31.25 40.27
C THR A 587 0.23 -31.27 41.78
N VAL A 588 1.34 -30.71 42.22
CA VAL A 588 1.69 -30.59 43.64
C VAL A 588 2.28 -29.18 43.88
N ASP A 589 1.82 -28.56 44.97
CA ASP A 589 2.27 -27.21 45.34
C ASP A 589 3.01 -27.29 46.70
N ALA A 590 2.34 -27.74 47.76
CA ALA A 590 2.94 -27.91 49.07
C ALA A 590 2.29 -29.06 49.86
N VAL A 591 2.92 -29.46 50.99
CA VAL A 591 2.30 -30.34 51.97
C VAL A 591 2.20 -29.60 53.33
N GLN A 592 1.04 -29.63 53.94
CA GLN A 592 0.73 -28.97 55.21
C GLN A 592 0.45 -30.00 56.30
N PHE A 593 1.03 -29.80 57.48
CA PHE A 593 0.81 -30.60 58.70
C PHE A 593 0.18 -29.69 59.76
N LEU A 594 -1.07 -29.98 60.11
CA LEU A 594 -1.85 -29.23 61.13
C LEU A 594 -1.98 -30.02 62.39
N PRO A 595 -1.61 -29.49 63.59
CA PRO A 595 -1.94 -30.12 64.85
C PRO A 595 -3.44 -30.46 64.93
N ALA A 596 -3.80 -31.69 65.23
CA ALA A 596 -5.19 -32.15 65.13
C ALA A 596 -6.07 -31.60 66.26
N ASP A 597 -5.46 -31.12 67.40
CA ASP A 597 -6.10 -30.60 68.56
C ASP A 597 -6.05 -29.07 68.67
N ALA A 598 -5.61 -28.37 67.70
CA ALA A 598 -5.47 -26.91 67.68
C ALA A 598 -6.72 -26.22 67.12
N ASP A 599 -7.37 -25.38 67.97
CA ASP A 599 -8.36 -24.41 67.44
C ASP A 599 -7.77 -23.50 66.42
N MET A 600 -8.32 -23.45 65.22
CA MET A 600 -7.79 -22.64 64.07
C MET A 600 -7.92 -21.16 64.39
N PRO A 601 -6.86 -20.37 64.39
CA PRO A 601 -6.97 -18.91 64.46
C PRO A 601 -7.69 -18.41 63.17
N ALA A 602 -8.68 -17.54 63.34
CA ALA A 602 -9.38 -16.87 62.26
C ALA A 602 -8.40 -16.12 61.35
N MET A 603 -8.50 -16.26 60.05
CA MET A 603 -7.70 -15.53 59.07
C MET A 603 -7.86 -14.03 59.27
N PRO A 604 -6.77 -13.22 59.28
CA PRO A 604 -6.88 -11.77 59.34
C PRO A 604 -7.59 -11.28 58.07
N ALA A 605 -8.63 -10.45 58.23
CA ALA A 605 -9.41 -9.91 57.15
C ALA A 605 -8.60 -9.02 56.18
N LEU A 606 -8.69 -9.30 54.92
CA LEU A 606 -8.06 -8.59 53.79
C LEU A 606 -8.69 -7.18 53.49
N THR A 607 -9.22 -6.47 54.50
CA THR A 607 -10.12 -5.31 54.33
C THR A 607 -9.37 -4.01 53.99
N ALA A 608 -8.19 -3.75 54.54
CA ALA A 608 -7.53 -2.45 54.34
C ALA A 608 -6.94 -2.19 52.93
N ALA A 609 -6.36 -3.20 52.30
CA ALA A 609 -5.81 -3.07 50.95
C ALA A 609 -6.89 -2.99 49.84
N SER A 610 -8.05 -3.63 50.05
CA SER A 610 -9.23 -3.57 49.17
C SER A 610 -9.86 -2.17 49.16
N ASP A 611 -9.87 -1.46 50.27
CA ASP A 611 -10.49 -0.14 50.35
C ASP A 611 -9.57 0.93 49.72
N MET A 612 -8.25 0.86 49.92
CA MET A 612 -7.30 1.71 49.17
C MET A 612 -7.36 1.50 47.66
N GLU A 613 -7.44 0.26 47.20
CA GLU A 613 -7.58 -0.04 45.74
C GLU A 613 -8.88 0.53 45.19
N LYS A 614 -10.00 0.44 45.90
CA LYS A 614 -11.29 1.02 45.50
C LYS A 614 -11.22 2.55 45.44
N GLU A 615 -10.54 3.17 46.43
CA GLU A 615 -10.37 4.63 46.48
C GLU A 615 -9.52 5.13 45.31
N VAL A 616 -8.39 4.50 45.00
CA VAL A 616 -7.54 4.85 43.87
C VAL A 616 -8.28 4.67 42.55
N LYS A 617 -9.01 3.56 42.36
CA LYS A 617 -9.87 3.35 41.19
C LYS A 617 -10.97 4.40 41.05
N ALA A 618 -11.57 4.83 42.16
CA ALA A 618 -12.58 5.89 42.14
C ALA A 618 -11.97 7.25 41.74
N ARG A 619 -10.75 7.56 42.24
CA ARG A 619 -9.98 8.75 41.83
C ARG A 619 -9.62 8.67 40.34
N MET A 620 -9.13 7.53 39.85
CA MET A 620 -8.85 7.30 38.41
C MET A 620 -10.09 7.53 37.56
N THR A 621 -11.23 6.95 37.94
CA THR A 621 -12.49 7.11 37.17
C THR A 621 -12.93 8.58 37.12
N ARG A 622 -12.70 9.34 38.20
CA ARG A 622 -13.01 10.78 38.22
C ARG A 622 -12.11 11.56 37.28
N VAL A 623 -10.79 11.34 37.36
CA VAL A 623 -9.81 11.97 36.46
C VAL A 623 -10.09 11.59 34.98
N GLN A 624 -10.36 10.33 34.69
CA GLN A 624 -10.73 9.89 33.34
C GLN A 624 -12.02 10.55 32.81
N ARG A 625 -12.98 10.80 33.69
CA ARG A 625 -14.20 11.52 33.29
C ARG A 625 -13.88 12.99 32.99
N GLU A 626 -13.10 13.65 33.83
CA GLU A 626 -12.67 15.04 33.63
C GLU A 626 -11.88 15.18 32.30
N ILE A 627 -10.98 14.25 32.00
CA ILE A 627 -10.29 14.20 30.70
C ILE A 627 -11.30 14.13 29.57
N LYS A 628 -12.26 13.19 29.63
CA LYS A 628 -13.26 13.04 28.56
C LYS A 628 -14.19 14.25 28.40
N GLU A 629 -14.47 14.97 29.46
CA GLU A 629 -15.25 16.20 29.43
C GLU A 629 -14.44 17.32 28.73
N ILE A 630 -13.17 17.50 29.13
CA ILE A 630 -12.29 18.51 28.52
C ILE A 630 -11.99 18.18 27.06
N GLU A 631 -11.80 16.90 26.72
CA GLU A 631 -11.60 16.49 25.32
C GLU A 631 -12.77 16.91 24.41
N LYS A 632 -13.99 16.90 24.93
CA LYS A 632 -15.19 17.31 24.18
C LYS A 632 -15.42 18.82 24.12
N GLU A 633 -14.86 19.56 25.04
CA GLU A 633 -15.04 21.00 25.15
C GLU A 633 -13.97 21.78 24.40
N GLY A 634 -14.40 22.84 23.70
CA GLY A 634 -13.50 23.75 23.01
C GLY A 634 -12.75 23.16 21.80
N PRO A 635 -11.85 23.94 21.19
CA PRO A 635 -11.14 23.55 20.01
C PRO A 635 -10.10 22.43 20.31
N THR A 636 -9.93 21.56 19.34
CA THR A 636 -8.87 20.53 19.39
C THR A 636 -7.82 20.86 18.35
N ARG A 637 -6.55 20.82 18.75
CA ARG A 637 -5.44 21.06 17.82
C ARG A 637 -5.39 19.98 16.75
N ALA A 638 -5.33 20.41 15.51
CA ALA A 638 -5.09 19.49 14.40
C ALA A 638 -3.64 19.01 14.42
N GLU A 639 -3.44 17.78 13.98
CA GLU A 639 -2.12 17.16 13.79
C GLU A 639 -1.94 16.81 12.31
N ALA A 640 -0.70 16.74 11.86
CA ALA A 640 -0.36 16.23 10.54
C ALA A 640 0.74 15.18 10.63
N MET A 641 0.62 14.13 9.82
CA MET A 641 1.74 13.22 9.59
C MET A 641 2.91 14.01 9.03
N SER A 642 4.07 13.89 9.63
CA SER A 642 5.22 14.71 9.31
C SER A 642 6.53 14.01 9.64
N VAL A 643 7.62 14.74 9.53
CA VAL A 643 8.96 14.31 9.89
C VAL A 643 9.61 15.30 10.85
N THR A 644 10.60 14.83 11.60
CA THR A 644 11.45 15.68 12.45
C THR A 644 12.93 15.34 12.24
N GLU A 645 13.81 16.19 12.73
CA GLU A 645 15.23 15.88 12.77
C GLU A 645 15.62 15.28 14.13
N PRO A 646 16.55 14.31 14.16
CA PRO A 646 17.14 13.86 15.43
C PRO A 646 18.09 14.90 16.00
N ASP A 647 18.32 14.86 17.31
CA ASP A 647 19.26 15.74 17.99
C ASP A 647 20.71 15.61 17.45
N GLN A 648 21.03 14.44 16.93
CA GLN A 648 22.36 14.14 16.37
C GLN A 648 22.19 13.49 14.99
N PRO A 649 22.33 14.26 13.91
CA PRO A 649 22.37 13.73 12.55
C PRO A 649 23.60 12.84 12.32
N GLU A 650 23.46 11.77 11.56
CA GLU A 650 24.50 10.75 11.33
C GLU A 650 24.82 10.60 9.84
N ASP A 651 26.11 10.42 9.53
CA ASP A 651 26.54 9.93 8.23
C ASP A 651 26.19 8.43 8.08
N CYS A 652 25.86 7.99 6.88
CA CYS A 652 25.59 6.59 6.62
C CYS A 652 26.89 5.82 6.28
N ARG A 653 26.95 4.55 6.66
CA ARG A 653 28.00 3.64 6.17
C ARG A 653 27.50 2.87 4.97
N VAL A 654 28.39 2.52 4.04
CA VAL A 654 28.06 1.62 2.95
C VAL A 654 27.59 0.27 3.53
N HIS A 655 26.42 -0.20 3.15
CA HIS A 655 25.99 -1.56 3.43
C HIS A 655 26.49 -2.45 2.29
N ILE A 656 27.53 -3.25 2.55
CA ILE A 656 28.15 -4.09 1.50
C ILE A 656 27.09 -5.05 0.93
N ARG A 657 26.85 -4.96 -0.37
CA ARG A 657 25.79 -5.69 -1.09
C ARG A 657 24.38 -5.43 -0.52
N GLY A 658 24.14 -4.23 -0.02
CA GLY A 658 22.85 -3.84 0.58
C GLY A 658 22.55 -4.45 1.96
N ASN A 659 23.45 -5.24 2.53
CA ASN A 659 23.25 -5.89 3.83
C ASN A 659 23.51 -4.93 4.99
N ILE A 660 22.45 -4.56 5.73
CA ILE A 660 22.48 -3.61 6.85
C ILE A 660 23.43 -4.01 8.00
N ARG A 661 23.79 -5.28 8.09
CA ARG A 661 24.70 -5.81 9.12
C ARG A 661 26.15 -5.89 8.66
N ASN A 662 26.41 -5.76 7.35
CA ASN A 662 27.77 -5.79 6.81
C ASN A 662 28.19 -4.38 6.41
N LEU A 663 28.78 -3.65 7.37
CA LEU A 663 29.07 -2.24 7.24
C LEU A 663 30.48 -2.00 6.65
N GLY A 664 30.52 -1.24 5.57
CA GLY A 664 31.75 -0.75 4.93
C GLY A 664 32.19 0.62 5.44
N ALA A 665 32.82 1.40 4.56
CA ALA A 665 33.32 2.73 4.88
C ALA A 665 32.18 3.72 5.21
N PRO A 666 32.38 4.70 6.11
CA PRO A 666 31.45 5.81 6.30
C PRO A 666 31.43 6.71 5.05
N VAL A 667 30.24 7.23 4.74
CA VAL A 667 30.02 8.17 3.62
C VAL A 667 29.38 9.42 4.18
N PRO A 668 30.04 10.57 4.05
CA PRO A 668 29.42 11.85 4.42
C PRO A 668 28.15 12.11 3.65
N ARG A 669 27.17 12.76 4.29
CA ARG A 669 25.95 13.25 3.64
C ARG A 669 26.28 14.10 2.43
N GLY A 670 25.52 13.95 1.34
CA GLY A 670 25.81 14.65 0.08
C GLY A 670 24.83 14.29 -1.03
N PHE A 671 25.22 14.58 -2.26
CA PHE A 671 24.35 14.53 -3.43
C PHE A 671 24.96 13.69 -4.55
N ILE A 672 24.17 13.41 -5.60
CA ILE A 672 24.62 12.66 -6.79
C ILE A 672 25.67 13.48 -7.53
N GLN A 673 26.90 13.01 -7.57
CA GLN A 673 28.05 13.75 -8.11
C GLN A 673 27.90 14.11 -9.59
N ALA A 674 27.36 13.20 -10.39
CA ALA A 674 27.17 13.43 -11.83
C ALA A 674 26.16 14.57 -12.14
N ALA A 675 25.22 14.81 -11.23
CA ALA A 675 24.22 15.87 -11.33
C ALA A 675 24.64 17.19 -10.66
N LEU A 676 25.82 17.26 -10.07
CA LEU A 676 26.39 18.50 -9.53
C LEU A 676 27.03 19.31 -10.64
N LYS A 677 26.45 20.47 -10.98
CA LYS A 677 26.97 21.39 -12.02
C LYS A 677 27.40 22.77 -11.50
N GLY A 678 27.15 23.02 -10.22
CA GLY A 678 27.47 24.27 -9.53
C GLY A 678 28.09 24.03 -8.16
N PRO A 679 28.16 25.06 -7.30
CA PRO A 679 28.64 24.91 -5.94
C PRO A 679 27.84 23.88 -5.16
N VAL A 680 28.49 22.93 -4.52
CA VAL A 680 27.85 21.94 -3.67
C VAL A 680 27.38 22.65 -2.39
N PRO A 681 26.07 22.56 -2.05
CA PRO A 681 25.61 23.08 -0.77
C PRO A 681 26.33 22.39 0.39
N ALA A 682 26.97 23.17 1.28
CA ALA A 682 27.59 22.61 2.47
C ALA A 682 26.53 22.16 3.45
N ILE A 683 26.62 20.92 3.93
CA ILE A 683 25.72 20.36 4.94
C ILE A 683 26.41 20.56 6.32
N PRO A 684 25.84 21.38 7.23
CA PRO A 684 26.35 21.51 8.60
C PRO A 684 26.26 20.15 9.33
N GLN A 685 27.20 19.93 10.25
CA GLN A 685 27.27 18.65 10.98
C GLN A 685 26.03 18.40 11.87
N ASP A 686 25.44 19.47 12.38
CA ASP A 686 24.28 19.51 13.27
C ASP A 686 22.93 19.52 12.54
N GLN A 687 22.93 19.39 11.21
CA GLN A 687 21.70 19.36 10.38
C GLN A 687 21.61 18.09 9.56
N SER A 688 20.42 17.60 9.29
CA SER A 688 20.19 16.41 8.46
C SER A 688 20.73 16.55 7.05
N GLY A 689 20.69 17.75 6.48
CA GLY A 689 20.97 18.04 5.07
C GLY A 689 19.70 18.08 4.18
N ARG A 690 18.49 17.87 4.74
CA ARG A 690 17.24 17.92 3.95
C ARG A 690 16.99 19.30 3.34
N LEU A 691 17.26 20.37 4.06
CA LEU A 691 17.10 21.72 3.52
C LEU A 691 18.03 21.94 2.32
N GLN A 692 19.28 21.50 2.42
CA GLN A 692 20.26 21.58 1.34
C GLN A 692 19.86 20.67 0.16
N LEU A 693 19.29 19.49 0.43
CA LEU A 693 18.75 18.60 -0.59
C LEU A 693 17.60 19.25 -1.36
N ALA A 694 16.66 19.87 -0.64
CA ALA A 694 15.53 20.58 -1.24
C ALA A 694 16.00 21.74 -2.14
N GLN A 695 16.98 22.51 -1.67
CA GLN A 695 17.63 23.60 -2.43
C GLN A 695 18.35 23.07 -3.67
N TRP A 696 19.08 21.96 -3.55
CA TRP A 696 19.77 21.35 -4.68
C TRP A 696 18.81 20.82 -5.74
N ILE A 697 17.73 20.11 -5.34
CA ILE A 697 16.72 19.59 -6.26
C ILE A 697 16.08 20.72 -7.08
N THR A 698 15.82 21.86 -6.47
CA THR A 698 15.15 23.02 -7.10
C THR A 698 16.09 24.08 -7.70
N SER A 699 17.40 23.82 -7.63
CA SER A 699 18.42 24.72 -8.15
C SER A 699 18.34 24.85 -9.69
N ARG A 700 18.66 26.01 -10.23
CA ARG A 700 18.83 26.20 -11.69
C ARG A 700 19.97 25.38 -12.29
N GLU A 701 20.91 24.96 -11.46
CA GLU A 701 22.07 24.13 -11.81
C GLU A 701 21.77 22.64 -11.72
N GLN A 702 20.55 22.26 -11.33
CA GLN A 702 20.07 20.88 -11.34
C GLN A 702 19.57 20.54 -12.76
N PRO A 703 20.23 19.60 -13.48
CA PRO A 703 19.92 19.38 -14.90
C PRO A 703 18.61 18.64 -15.15
N LEU A 704 18.04 17.96 -14.14
CA LEU A 704 16.95 17.01 -14.30
C LEU A 704 15.59 17.59 -13.92
N THR A 705 15.44 18.19 -12.75
CA THR A 705 14.15 18.47 -12.11
C THR A 705 13.18 19.25 -12.99
N ALA A 706 13.62 20.37 -13.59
CA ALA A 706 12.76 21.16 -14.46
C ALA A 706 12.33 20.39 -15.72
N ARG A 707 13.26 19.65 -16.34
CA ARG A 707 12.97 18.80 -17.51
C ARG A 707 11.98 17.70 -17.18
N VAL A 708 12.19 17.00 -16.07
CA VAL A 708 11.32 15.91 -15.61
C VAL A 708 9.91 16.42 -15.35
N PHE A 709 9.79 17.55 -14.66
CA PHE A 709 8.49 18.13 -14.35
C PHE A 709 7.77 18.63 -15.62
N VAL A 710 8.44 19.35 -16.47
CA VAL A 710 7.89 19.80 -17.77
C VAL A 710 7.46 18.62 -18.63
N ASN A 711 8.26 17.55 -18.68
CA ASN A 711 7.92 16.33 -19.40
C ASN A 711 6.66 15.63 -18.85
N ARG A 712 6.46 15.64 -17.53
CA ARG A 712 5.24 15.11 -16.90
C ARG A 712 4.02 15.95 -17.28
N VAL A 713 4.12 17.28 -17.17
CA VAL A 713 3.03 18.18 -17.59
C VAL A 713 2.71 17.98 -19.07
N TRP A 714 3.73 17.89 -19.92
CA TRP A 714 3.56 17.56 -21.33
C TRP A 714 2.83 16.24 -21.53
N GLN A 715 3.22 15.20 -20.83
CA GLN A 715 2.57 13.89 -20.90
C GLN A 715 1.10 13.94 -20.49
N TRP A 716 0.76 14.65 -19.43
CA TRP A 716 -0.62 14.79 -18.98
C TRP A 716 -1.49 15.51 -20.01
N ILE A 717 -0.95 16.53 -20.66
CA ILE A 717 -1.65 17.30 -21.70
C ILE A 717 -1.70 16.54 -23.03
N PHE A 718 -0.56 16.05 -23.54
CA PHE A 718 -0.46 15.44 -24.86
C PHE A 718 -0.62 13.91 -24.88
N GLY A 719 -0.71 13.27 -23.71
CA GLY A 719 -0.90 11.82 -23.57
C GLY A 719 0.40 10.98 -23.64
N ALA A 720 1.50 11.57 -24.08
CA ALA A 720 2.83 10.95 -24.09
C ALA A 720 3.90 12.00 -23.84
N GLY A 721 4.92 11.67 -23.04
CA GLY A 721 6.05 12.57 -22.77
C GLY A 721 6.92 12.82 -23.98
N ILE A 722 7.64 13.92 -24.01
CA ILE A 722 8.74 14.17 -24.95
C ILE A 722 9.82 13.09 -24.74
N VAL A 723 10.09 12.76 -23.49
CA VAL A 723 10.75 11.52 -23.03
C VAL A 723 9.65 10.58 -22.55
N ARG A 724 9.43 9.46 -23.23
CA ARG A 724 8.30 8.56 -22.90
C ARG A 724 8.50 7.78 -21.60
N SER A 725 9.76 7.49 -21.23
CA SER A 725 10.14 6.95 -19.92
C SER A 725 10.22 8.06 -18.89
N SER A 726 9.07 8.60 -18.44
CA SER A 726 8.98 9.83 -17.66
C SER A 726 9.58 9.73 -16.24
N ASP A 727 9.85 8.53 -15.74
CA ASP A 727 10.53 8.21 -14.47
C ASP A 727 11.98 7.76 -14.67
N ASN A 728 12.44 7.69 -15.93
CA ASN A 728 13.78 7.25 -16.27
C ASN A 728 14.39 8.10 -17.40
N PHE A 729 15.15 9.10 -17.01
CA PHE A 729 15.95 9.98 -17.86
C PHE A 729 17.40 9.49 -18.02
N GLY A 730 17.71 8.32 -17.46
CA GLY A 730 19.01 7.66 -17.55
C GLY A 730 19.23 6.96 -18.89
N VAL A 731 20.32 6.21 -18.96
CA VAL A 731 20.78 5.52 -20.19
C VAL A 731 19.80 4.48 -20.71
N THR A 732 19.05 3.86 -19.81
CA THR A 732 18.04 2.85 -20.14
C THR A 732 16.68 3.46 -20.49
N GLY A 733 16.52 4.77 -20.30
CA GLY A 733 15.32 5.51 -20.69
C GLY A 733 15.33 5.84 -22.18
N GLU A 734 14.18 6.33 -22.67
CA GLU A 734 14.05 6.80 -24.04
C GLU A 734 14.70 8.18 -24.24
N LEU A 735 15.28 8.41 -25.41
CA LEU A 735 15.76 9.74 -25.77
C LEU A 735 14.57 10.69 -26.08
N PRO A 736 14.70 11.98 -25.79
CA PRO A 736 13.67 12.96 -26.10
C PRO A 736 13.42 13.04 -27.60
N SER A 737 12.14 13.03 -27.99
CA SER A 737 11.75 13.23 -29.40
C SER A 737 12.08 14.65 -29.91
N HIS A 738 12.00 15.63 -29.00
CA HIS A 738 12.26 17.07 -29.27
C HIS A 738 13.15 17.64 -28.18
N PRO A 739 14.47 17.37 -28.19
CA PRO A 739 15.37 17.75 -27.10
C PRO A 739 15.45 19.28 -26.90
N GLU A 740 15.53 20.05 -27.98
CA GLU A 740 15.61 21.52 -27.93
C GLU A 740 14.31 22.14 -27.35
N LEU A 741 13.15 21.53 -27.64
CA LEU A 741 11.88 21.93 -27.07
C LEU A 741 11.84 21.67 -25.57
N LEU A 742 12.25 20.47 -25.14
CA LEU A 742 12.27 20.09 -23.73
C LEU A 742 13.15 21.04 -22.92
N ASP A 743 14.34 21.33 -23.41
CA ASP A 743 15.29 22.26 -22.79
C ASP A 743 14.73 23.67 -22.70
N THR A 744 14.16 24.17 -23.81
CA THR A 744 13.57 25.51 -23.87
C THR A 744 12.38 25.65 -22.90
N LEU A 745 11.51 24.65 -22.84
CA LEU A 745 10.38 24.65 -21.90
C LEU A 745 10.86 24.58 -20.45
N ALA A 746 11.89 23.78 -20.14
CA ALA A 746 12.46 23.67 -18.81
C ALA A 746 13.04 25.00 -18.32
N ILE A 747 13.81 25.69 -19.18
CA ILE A 747 14.37 27.00 -18.84
C ILE A 747 13.29 28.06 -18.67
N ARG A 748 12.34 28.15 -19.60
CA ARG A 748 11.22 29.09 -19.46
C ARG A 748 10.39 28.85 -18.21
N PHE A 749 10.13 27.61 -17.87
CA PHE A 749 9.42 27.23 -16.66
C PHE A 749 10.13 27.76 -15.41
N MET A 750 11.47 27.60 -15.34
CA MET A 750 12.27 28.18 -14.24
C MET A 750 12.25 29.70 -14.25
N GLU A 751 12.37 30.35 -15.43
CA GLU A 751 12.33 31.80 -15.59
C GLU A 751 10.98 32.40 -15.22
N ASP A 752 9.89 31.70 -15.50
CA ASP A 752 8.52 32.06 -15.17
C ASP A 752 8.18 31.77 -13.69
N GLY A 753 9.19 31.47 -12.84
CA GLY A 753 9.03 31.22 -11.41
C GLY A 753 8.32 29.91 -11.12
N TRP A 754 8.57 28.86 -11.91
CA TRP A 754 7.99 27.53 -11.73
C TRP A 754 6.44 27.53 -11.71
N ASN A 755 5.83 28.42 -12.49
CA ASN A 755 4.38 28.62 -12.53
C ASN A 755 3.72 27.54 -13.40
N LEU A 756 3.05 26.59 -12.74
CA LEU A 756 2.36 25.48 -13.41
C LEU A 756 1.25 25.97 -14.35
N LYS A 757 0.39 26.88 -13.88
CA LYS A 757 -0.77 27.37 -14.68
C LYS A 757 -0.31 28.04 -15.97
N ARG A 758 0.80 28.78 -15.92
CA ARG A 758 1.39 29.40 -17.11
C ARG A 758 1.95 28.37 -18.08
N LEU A 759 2.69 27.37 -17.58
CA LEU A 759 3.20 26.27 -18.40
C LEU A 759 2.06 25.51 -19.11
N VAL A 760 1.00 25.20 -18.37
CA VAL A 760 -0.20 24.53 -18.91
C VAL A 760 -0.88 25.42 -19.97
N LYS A 761 -1.06 26.71 -19.67
CA LYS A 761 -1.63 27.68 -20.64
C LYS A 761 -0.84 27.71 -21.94
N ASP A 762 0.49 27.78 -21.88
CA ASP A 762 1.33 27.81 -23.07
C ASP A 762 1.16 26.52 -23.93
N MET A 763 1.02 25.37 -23.28
CA MET A 763 0.78 24.10 -23.96
C MET A 763 -0.60 24.04 -24.63
N VAL A 764 -1.68 24.35 -23.88
CA VAL A 764 -3.04 24.23 -24.43
C VAL A 764 -3.40 25.34 -25.43
N MET A 765 -2.67 26.45 -25.42
CA MET A 765 -2.79 27.53 -26.41
C MET A 765 -2.01 27.23 -27.71
N SER A 766 -1.14 26.20 -27.74
CA SER A 766 -0.39 25.82 -28.93
C SER A 766 -1.30 25.26 -30.01
N ARG A 767 -0.87 25.38 -31.25
CA ARG A 767 -1.57 24.75 -32.37
C ARG A 767 -1.45 23.23 -32.34
N ALA A 768 -0.33 22.74 -31.85
CA ALA A 768 -0.11 21.29 -31.65
C ALA A 768 -1.19 20.66 -30.76
N TYR A 769 -1.61 21.33 -29.70
CA TYR A 769 -2.69 20.86 -28.83
C TYR A 769 -4.06 20.89 -29.52
N ARG A 770 -4.27 21.88 -30.41
CA ARG A 770 -5.55 22.06 -31.11
C ARG A 770 -5.72 21.15 -32.32
N MET A 771 -4.70 20.39 -32.73
CA MET A 771 -4.80 19.47 -33.85
C MET A 771 -5.86 18.38 -33.63
N ASP A 772 -6.45 17.93 -34.72
CA ASP A 772 -7.36 16.77 -34.74
C ASP A 772 -6.60 15.49 -34.41
N SER A 773 -7.22 14.63 -33.64
CA SER A 773 -6.68 13.33 -33.24
C SER A 773 -7.10 12.18 -34.14
N GLN A 774 -8.08 12.40 -35.04
CA GLN A 774 -8.63 11.42 -35.97
C GLN A 774 -7.93 11.43 -37.33
N ALA A 775 -7.01 12.37 -37.59
CA ALA A 775 -6.23 12.40 -38.79
C ALA A 775 -5.50 11.09 -39.04
N ALA A 776 -5.34 10.73 -40.33
CA ALA A 776 -4.67 9.50 -40.72
C ALA A 776 -3.27 9.38 -40.11
N THR A 777 -2.93 8.19 -39.65
CA THR A 777 -1.61 7.88 -39.07
C THR A 777 -0.57 7.78 -40.16
N PRO A 778 0.46 8.64 -40.18
CA PRO A 778 1.54 8.51 -41.14
C PRO A 778 2.32 7.22 -40.92
N ALA A 779 2.62 6.50 -42.00
CA ALA A 779 3.42 5.26 -41.94
C ALA A 779 4.83 5.49 -41.38
N ALA A 780 5.36 6.72 -41.54
CA ALA A 780 6.68 7.11 -41.07
C ALA A 780 6.74 7.34 -39.51
N ASP A 781 5.59 7.58 -38.88
CA ASP A 781 5.50 7.79 -37.42
C ASP A 781 4.21 7.17 -36.88
N PRO A 782 4.13 5.84 -36.82
CA PRO A 782 2.93 5.14 -36.35
C PRO A 782 2.59 5.46 -34.89
N ASP A 783 3.59 5.67 -34.08
CA ASP A 783 3.46 5.98 -32.66
C ASP A 783 3.24 7.47 -32.36
N ASN A 784 3.16 8.32 -33.37
CA ASN A 784 3.00 9.75 -33.26
C ASN A 784 4.08 10.41 -32.35
N ARG A 785 5.34 9.96 -32.48
CA ARG A 785 6.47 10.51 -31.71
C ARG A 785 6.79 11.94 -32.07
N LEU A 786 6.54 12.31 -33.32
CA LEU A 786 6.78 13.64 -33.87
C LEU A 786 5.58 14.59 -33.72
N LEU A 787 4.49 14.09 -33.12
CA LEU A 787 3.27 14.86 -32.86
C LEU A 787 2.67 15.49 -34.11
N SER A 788 2.48 14.68 -35.15
CA SER A 788 1.84 15.14 -36.41
C SER A 788 0.33 15.37 -36.26
N ARG A 789 -0.28 14.85 -35.19
CA ARG A 789 -1.67 15.01 -34.77
C ARG A 789 -1.74 15.01 -33.25
N MET A 790 -2.89 15.40 -32.68
CA MET A 790 -3.12 15.18 -31.26
C MET A 790 -3.26 13.69 -30.95
N ASN A 791 -2.80 13.24 -29.78
CA ASN A 791 -3.01 11.87 -29.33
C ASN A 791 -4.44 11.68 -28.85
N ARG A 792 -5.05 10.56 -29.24
CA ARG A 792 -6.31 10.12 -28.62
C ARG A 792 -6.03 9.57 -27.24
N LYS A 793 -6.71 10.10 -26.22
CA LYS A 793 -6.53 9.70 -24.82
C LYS A 793 -7.80 9.04 -24.28
N ARG A 794 -7.65 7.93 -23.55
CA ARG A 794 -8.74 7.43 -22.71
C ARG A 794 -8.82 8.32 -21.46
N LEU A 795 -10.02 8.62 -20.98
CA LEU A 795 -10.22 9.30 -19.70
C LEU A 795 -9.67 8.43 -18.56
N ASP A 796 -9.08 9.07 -17.56
CA ASP A 796 -8.67 8.42 -16.32
C ASP A 796 -9.89 7.93 -15.54
N ALA A 797 -9.69 6.96 -14.66
CA ALA A 797 -10.76 6.37 -13.87
C ALA A 797 -11.57 7.41 -13.08
N GLU A 798 -10.89 8.40 -12.52
CA GLU A 798 -11.51 9.52 -11.80
C GLU A 798 -12.39 10.37 -12.72
N CYS A 799 -11.91 10.68 -13.91
CA CYS A 799 -12.67 11.46 -14.88
C CYS A 799 -13.92 10.71 -15.36
N ILE A 800 -13.84 9.39 -15.54
CA ILE A 800 -14.98 8.54 -15.89
C ILE A 800 -16.02 8.56 -14.76
N ARG A 801 -15.60 8.37 -13.51
CA ARG A 801 -16.50 8.41 -12.35
C ARG A 801 -17.15 9.79 -12.19
N ASP A 802 -16.34 10.83 -12.21
CA ASP A 802 -16.80 12.21 -12.03
C ASP A 802 -17.74 12.66 -13.16
N ALA A 803 -17.50 12.20 -14.40
CA ALA A 803 -18.40 12.45 -15.52
C ALA A 803 -19.78 11.76 -15.34
N MET A 804 -19.81 10.53 -14.81
CA MET A 804 -21.07 9.84 -14.49
C MET A 804 -21.81 10.54 -13.34
N LEU A 805 -21.11 10.99 -12.29
CA LEU A 805 -21.68 11.75 -11.19
C LEU A 805 -22.24 13.09 -11.67
N ALA A 806 -21.52 13.81 -12.53
CA ALA A 806 -21.99 15.06 -13.13
C ALA A 806 -23.22 14.85 -14.01
N ALA A 807 -23.20 13.82 -14.88
CA ALA A 807 -24.33 13.49 -15.74
C ALA A 807 -25.57 13.08 -14.94
N SER A 808 -25.40 12.36 -13.83
CA SER A 808 -26.50 11.96 -12.95
C SER A 808 -27.07 13.13 -12.13
N GLY A 809 -26.34 14.24 -12.00
CA GLY A 809 -26.72 15.39 -11.16
C GLY A 809 -26.55 15.13 -9.67
N THR A 810 -25.75 14.13 -9.29
CA THR A 810 -25.49 13.76 -7.90
C THR A 810 -24.07 14.10 -7.43
N LEU A 811 -23.27 14.74 -8.27
CA LEU A 811 -21.92 15.17 -7.92
C LEU A 811 -21.97 16.13 -6.73
N ASP A 812 -21.24 15.78 -5.67
CA ASP A 812 -21.06 16.60 -4.48
C ASP A 812 -19.77 17.44 -4.66
N ASP A 813 -19.92 18.75 -4.63
CA ASP A 813 -18.88 19.75 -4.90
C ASP A 813 -18.17 20.24 -3.63
N ARG A 814 -18.38 19.60 -2.47
CA ARG A 814 -17.69 19.97 -1.23
C ARG A 814 -16.18 19.88 -1.39
N TRP A 815 -15.52 20.99 -1.10
CA TRP A 815 -14.08 21.14 -1.18
C TRP A 815 -13.36 20.65 0.07
N GLY A 816 -12.26 19.91 -0.09
CA GLY A 816 -11.33 19.55 0.98
C GLY A 816 -11.91 18.68 2.10
N GLY A 817 -11.15 18.53 3.17
CA GLY A 817 -11.54 17.81 4.37
C GLY A 817 -11.50 16.29 4.26
N PRO A 818 -11.71 15.57 5.37
CA PRO A 818 -11.59 14.12 5.40
C PRO A 818 -12.62 13.44 4.51
N ASN A 819 -12.26 12.32 3.92
CA ASN A 819 -13.11 11.46 3.11
C ASN A 819 -13.66 10.29 3.91
N VAL A 820 -12.96 9.83 4.95
CA VAL A 820 -13.46 8.82 5.88
C VAL A 820 -14.28 9.53 6.95
N ALA A 821 -15.61 9.36 6.90
CA ALA A 821 -16.56 10.18 7.68
C ALA A 821 -16.50 9.95 9.20
N ASP A 822 -15.90 8.86 9.67
CA ASP A 822 -15.81 8.54 11.09
C ASP A 822 -14.36 8.44 11.56
N ALA A 823 -13.79 9.60 11.92
CA ALA A 823 -12.43 9.67 12.46
C ALA A 823 -12.25 8.81 13.74
N LYS A 824 -13.33 8.49 14.45
CA LYS A 824 -13.29 7.60 15.63
C LYS A 824 -13.05 6.14 15.25
N ALA A 825 -13.48 5.73 14.05
CA ALA A 825 -13.20 4.39 13.53
C ALA A 825 -11.71 4.23 13.17
N VAL A 826 -10.98 5.34 13.01
CA VAL A 826 -9.57 5.36 12.56
C VAL A 826 -8.58 5.45 13.73
N ASP A 827 -9.04 5.82 14.92
CA ASP A 827 -8.16 6.23 16.05
C ASP A 827 -7.90 5.12 17.10
N SER A 828 -8.33 3.90 16.88
CA SER A 828 -8.14 2.86 17.88
C SER A 828 -7.08 1.83 17.45
N ASN A 829 -6.22 1.46 18.40
CA ASN A 829 -5.43 0.23 18.36
C ASN A 829 -6.32 -1.04 18.36
N ASP A 830 -7.62 -0.87 18.13
CA ASP A 830 -8.60 -1.94 18.14
C ASP A 830 -8.51 -2.75 16.84
N THR A 831 -8.62 -4.05 16.96
CA THR A 831 -8.63 -5.00 15.81
C THR A 831 -9.73 -4.71 14.79
N GLY A 832 -10.77 -3.94 15.15
CA GLY A 832 -11.83 -3.48 14.25
C GLY A 832 -11.35 -2.47 13.20
N VAL A 833 -10.35 -1.66 13.51
CA VAL A 833 -9.81 -0.64 12.60
C VAL A 833 -9.01 -1.26 11.44
N GLN A 834 -8.41 -2.43 11.65
CA GLN A 834 -7.67 -3.15 10.60
C GLN A 834 -8.57 -3.61 9.44
N ASN A 835 -9.87 -3.69 9.66
CA ASN A 835 -10.85 -4.07 8.65
C ASN A 835 -11.50 -2.87 7.95
N LEU A 836 -11.10 -1.63 8.27
CA LEU A 836 -11.72 -0.43 7.70
C LEU A 836 -11.63 -0.43 6.17
N GLU A 837 -10.45 -0.66 5.61
CA GLU A 837 -10.27 -0.65 4.16
C GLU A 837 -11.04 -1.79 3.46
N TYR A 838 -11.10 -2.99 4.06
CA TYR A 838 -11.77 -4.15 3.46
C TYR A 838 -13.29 -4.04 3.49
N ASN A 839 -13.84 -3.23 4.39
CA ASN A 839 -15.29 -3.03 4.54
C ASN A 839 -15.74 -1.62 4.11
N TYR A 840 -14.85 -0.82 3.52
CA TYR A 840 -15.20 0.53 3.10
C TYR A 840 -16.15 0.52 1.89
N PRO A 841 -17.31 1.19 1.96
CA PRO A 841 -18.37 1.02 0.96
C PRO A 841 -18.10 1.78 -0.36
N PHE A 842 -17.17 2.73 -0.42
CA PHE A 842 -16.91 3.61 -1.57
C PHE A 842 -18.19 4.24 -2.18
N SER A 843 -19.13 4.63 -1.35
CA SER A 843 -20.47 5.09 -1.76
C SER A 843 -20.63 6.61 -1.80
N ASP A 844 -19.59 7.38 -1.51
CA ASP A 844 -19.66 8.85 -1.58
C ASP A 844 -19.79 9.36 -3.01
N HIS A 845 -20.37 10.55 -3.17
CA HIS A 845 -20.58 11.22 -4.45
C HIS A 845 -19.69 12.44 -4.65
N ARG A 846 -18.69 12.63 -3.81
CA ARG A 846 -17.69 13.69 -3.99
C ARG A 846 -16.82 13.41 -5.21
N ARG A 847 -16.12 14.47 -5.67
CA ARG A 847 -15.09 14.32 -6.70
C ARG A 847 -14.11 13.18 -6.35
N SER A 848 -13.66 12.48 -7.37
CA SER A 848 -12.81 11.30 -7.21
C SER A 848 -11.46 11.58 -6.55
N VAL A 849 -10.98 12.81 -6.56
CA VAL A 849 -9.79 13.24 -5.80
C VAL A 849 -9.98 13.08 -4.28
N TYR A 850 -11.22 13.01 -3.82
CA TYR A 850 -11.59 12.75 -2.42
C TYR A 850 -11.97 11.30 -2.13
N ALA A 851 -11.93 10.40 -3.12
CA ALA A 851 -12.18 9.00 -2.88
C ALA A 851 -11.10 8.41 -1.96
N ALA A 852 -11.50 7.53 -1.03
CA ALA A 852 -10.56 6.90 -0.10
C ALA A 852 -9.46 6.14 -0.87
N ALA A 853 -8.20 6.42 -0.52
CA ALA A 853 -7.02 5.88 -1.19
C ALA A 853 -6.30 4.86 -0.29
N PHE A 854 -6.90 3.67 -0.12
CA PHE A 854 -6.30 2.59 0.64
C PHE A 854 -5.37 1.73 -0.21
N ARG A 855 -4.23 1.26 0.37
CA ARG A 855 -3.21 0.52 -0.37
C ARG A 855 -3.61 -0.91 -0.71
N ASN A 856 -4.37 -1.57 0.16
CA ASN A 856 -4.78 -2.97 -0.06
C ASN A 856 -6.14 -3.10 -0.75
N VAL A 857 -6.99 -2.06 -0.72
CA VAL A 857 -8.32 -2.09 -1.32
C VAL A 857 -8.57 -0.82 -2.12
N ARG A 858 -8.90 -0.97 -3.38
CA ARG A 858 -9.18 0.15 -4.29
C ARG A 858 -10.67 0.33 -4.50
N HIS A 859 -11.06 1.54 -4.88
CA HIS A 859 -12.40 1.80 -5.40
C HIS A 859 -12.68 0.85 -6.59
N PRO A 860 -13.81 0.12 -6.66
CA PRO A 860 -14.04 -0.90 -7.69
C PRO A 860 -13.91 -0.38 -9.14
N LEU A 861 -14.36 0.86 -9.41
CA LEU A 861 -14.17 1.47 -10.73
C LEU A 861 -12.68 1.71 -11.01
N PHE A 862 -11.94 2.17 -10.02
CA PHE A 862 -10.51 2.47 -10.18
C PHE A 862 -9.69 1.21 -10.47
N GLU A 863 -10.04 0.09 -9.83
CA GLU A 863 -9.41 -1.20 -10.09
C GLU A 863 -9.58 -1.64 -11.56
N VAL A 864 -10.78 -1.43 -12.13
CA VAL A 864 -11.12 -1.85 -13.49
C VAL A 864 -10.56 -0.90 -14.56
N PHE A 865 -10.41 0.39 -14.25
CA PHE A 865 -10.00 1.43 -15.20
C PHE A 865 -8.55 1.90 -15.01
N ASP A 866 -7.64 1.00 -14.62
CA ASP A 866 -6.19 1.21 -14.59
C ASP A 866 -5.77 2.42 -13.75
N PHE A 867 -6.31 2.57 -12.56
CA PHE A 867 -5.87 3.58 -11.60
C PHE A 867 -4.40 3.35 -11.19
N ALA A 868 -3.73 4.39 -10.74
CA ALA A 868 -2.34 4.33 -10.31
C ALA A 868 -2.09 3.27 -9.21
N ASP A 869 -0.93 2.64 -9.23
CA ASP A 869 -0.43 1.87 -8.10
C ASP A 869 0.10 2.83 -7.03
N ILE A 870 -0.69 3.06 -5.97
CA ILE A 870 -0.34 3.99 -4.89
C ILE A 870 0.75 3.46 -3.94
N ASN A 871 1.37 2.31 -4.23
CA ASN A 871 2.53 1.81 -3.49
C ASN A 871 3.86 2.37 -3.98
N GLN A 872 3.87 3.07 -5.12
CA GLN A 872 5.07 3.66 -5.70
C GLN A 872 4.72 4.92 -6.50
N PRO A 873 5.67 5.82 -6.72
CA PRO A 873 5.47 6.94 -7.64
C PRO A 873 5.18 6.44 -9.05
N ILE A 874 4.12 6.93 -9.67
CA ILE A 874 3.73 6.56 -11.02
C ILE A 874 4.06 7.69 -11.99
N ALA A 875 4.90 7.37 -12.97
CA ALA A 875 5.24 8.29 -14.04
C ALA A 875 4.16 8.35 -15.13
N ARG A 876 3.60 7.18 -15.44
CA ARG A 876 2.57 7.02 -16.46
C ARG A 876 1.63 5.89 -16.06
N ARG A 877 0.33 6.18 -16.07
CA ARG A 877 -0.69 5.14 -15.91
C ARG A 877 -0.78 4.28 -17.17
N GLU A 878 -1.02 3.01 -17.00
CA GLU A 878 -1.37 2.12 -18.11
C GLU A 878 -2.79 2.43 -18.60
N THR A 879 -3.08 2.08 -19.86
CA THR A 879 -4.41 2.28 -20.44
C THR A 879 -4.81 1.02 -21.20
N GLY A 880 -5.40 0.08 -20.48
CA GLY A 880 -5.93 -1.15 -21.04
C GLY A 880 -7.32 -0.95 -21.64
N THR A 881 -7.71 -1.82 -22.58
CA THR A 881 -9.11 -1.98 -23.02
C THR A 881 -9.46 -3.44 -22.84
N ILE A 882 -10.12 -3.74 -21.74
CA ILE A 882 -10.41 -5.11 -21.30
C ILE A 882 -11.91 -5.32 -21.09
N ALA A 883 -12.37 -6.54 -21.25
CA ALA A 883 -13.78 -6.89 -21.09
C ALA A 883 -14.39 -6.49 -19.72
N PRO A 884 -13.66 -6.60 -18.57
CA PRO A 884 -14.18 -6.15 -17.28
C PRO A 884 -14.65 -4.69 -17.27
N GLN A 885 -14.04 -3.79 -18.04
CA GLN A 885 -14.47 -2.38 -18.12
C GLN A 885 -15.90 -2.25 -18.68
N ALA A 886 -16.21 -2.95 -19.77
CA ALA A 886 -17.55 -2.97 -20.34
C ALA A 886 -18.55 -3.64 -19.38
N LEU A 887 -18.16 -4.76 -18.79
CA LEU A 887 -19.00 -5.46 -17.82
C LEU A 887 -19.30 -4.63 -16.57
N TYR A 888 -18.33 -3.85 -16.10
CA TYR A 888 -18.52 -2.93 -14.98
C TYR A 888 -19.56 -1.87 -15.32
N LEU A 889 -19.40 -1.16 -16.44
CA LEU A 889 -20.34 -0.12 -16.88
C LEU A 889 -21.74 -0.66 -17.10
N MET A 890 -21.88 -1.92 -17.49
CA MET A 890 -23.18 -2.53 -17.75
C MET A 890 -23.88 -3.09 -16.50
N ASN A 891 -23.13 -3.57 -15.52
CA ASN A 891 -23.68 -4.42 -14.46
C ASN A 891 -23.44 -3.91 -13.03
N HIS A 892 -22.49 -3.00 -12.82
CA HIS A 892 -22.18 -2.58 -11.46
C HIS A 892 -23.31 -1.77 -10.82
N PRO A 893 -23.76 -2.09 -9.59
CA PRO A 893 -24.90 -1.44 -8.94
C PRO A 893 -24.80 0.08 -8.90
N GLN A 894 -23.63 0.64 -8.57
CA GLN A 894 -23.43 2.11 -8.56
C GLN A 894 -23.66 2.74 -9.93
N VAL A 895 -23.22 2.09 -11.02
CA VAL A 895 -23.44 2.62 -12.38
C VAL A 895 -24.92 2.61 -12.72
N ILE A 896 -25.64 1.55 -12.36
CA ILE A 896 -27.09 1.43 -12.56
C ILE A 896 -27.82 2.51 -11.76
N GLU A 897 -27.43 2.73 -10.52
CA GLU A 897 -28.03 3.76 -9.66
C GLU A 897 -27.78 5.17 -10.21
N LEU A 898 -26.57 5.49 -10.62
CA LEU A 898 -26.25 6.77 -11.25
C LEU A 898 -26.99 6.96 -12.57
N ALA A 899 -27.13 5.91 -13.37
CA ALA A 899 -27.91 5.97 -14.61
C ALA A 899 -29.41 6.21 -14.35
N ARG A 900 -29.98 5.62 -13.29
CA ARG A 900 -31.34 5.93 -12.84
C ARG A 900 -31.49 7.38 -12.38
N SER A 901 -30.51 7.87 -11.62
CA SER A 901 -30.50 9.28 -11.20
C SER A 901 -30.38 10.23 -12.40
N ALA A 902 -29.57 9.89 -13.39
CA ALA A 902 -29.49 10.64 -14.64
C ALA A 902 -30.81 10.58 -15.44
N ALA A 903 -31.46 9.42 -15.47
CA ALA A 903 -32.76 9.25 -16.10
C ALA A 903 -33.82 10.14 -15.46
N ASP A 904 -33.81 10.30 -14.12
CA ASP A 904 -34.74 11.19 -13.40
C ASP A 904 -34.70 12.65 -13.86
N GLN A 905 -33.56 13.06 -14.42
CA GLN A 905 -33.38 14.42 -14.96
C GLN A 905 -34.01 14.62 -16.35
N VAL A 906 -34.33 13.53 -17.07
CA VAL A 906 -34.68 13.63 -18.50
C VAL A 906 -35.96 12.91 -18.90
N TRP A 907 -36.37 11.83 -18.26
CA TRP A 907 -37.46 10.93 -18.74
C TRP A 907 -38.84 11.57 -18.74
N LYS A 908 -39.10 12.60 -17.93
CA LYS A 908 -40.38 13.34 -17.89
C LYS A 908 -40.42 14.49 -18.88
N SER A 909 -39.38 14.74 -19.64
CA SER A 909 -39.33 15.84 -20.60
C SER A 909 -40.34 15.66 -21.74
N GLN A 910 -40.97 16.75 -22.15
CA GLN A 910 -41.92 16.76 -23.24
C GLN A 910 -41.51 17.81 -24.29
N PRO A 911 -41.49 17.49 -25.56
CA PRO A 911 -41.69 16.13 -26.12
C PRO A 911 -40.55 15.18 -25.79
N PRO A 912 -40.72 13.86 -25.94
CA PRO A 912 -39.65 12.86 -25.62
C PRO A 912 -38.30 13.11 -26.31
N GLU A 913 -38.33 13.67 -27.54
CA GLU A 913 -37.12 14.08 -28.26
C GLU A 913 -36.27 15.08 -27.46
N HIS A 914 -36.94 16.01 -26.72
CA HIS A 914 -36.21 16.92 -25.85
C HIS A 914 -35.47 16.20 -24.73
N GLY A 915 -36.07 15.16 -24.12
CA GLY A 915 -35.42 14.27 -23.13
C GLY A 915 -34.22 13.53 -23.74
N LEU A 916 -34.34 13.02 -24.98
CA LEU A 916 -33.23 12.38 -25.69
C LEU A 916 -32.06 13.35 -25.88
N ARG A 917 -32.31 14.55 -26.36
CA ARG A 917 -31.25 15.57 -26.50
C ARG A 917 -30.61 15.92 -25.17
N LEU A 918 -31.38 16.04 -24.09
CA LEU A 918 -30.85 16.23 -22.75
C LEU A 918 -29.97 15.09 -22.29
N ALA A 919 -30.35 13.84 -22.56
CA ALA A 919 -29.55 12.66 -22.21
C ALA A 919 -28.16 12.69 -22.90
N TRP A 920 -28.09 13.02 -24.17
CA TRP A 920 -26.85 13.21 -24.92
C TRP A 920 -26.03 14.38 -24.37
N ARG A 921 -26.66 15.54 -24.18
CA ARG A 921 -25.97 16.74 -23.66
C ARG A 921 -25.34 16.51 -22.28
N ARG A 922 -26.04 15.81 -21.40
CA ARG A 922 -25.54 15.50 -20.04
C ARG A 922 -24.44 14.44 -20.06
N SER A 923 -24.54 13.45 -20.95
CA SER A 923 -23.57 12.36 -21.02
C SER A 923 -22.34 12.70 -21.87
N LEU A 924 -22.57 13.32 -23.04
CA LEU A 924 -21.52 13.54 -24.03
C LEU A 924 -21.20 15.01 -24.30
N SER A 925 -21.97 15.93 -23.71
CA SER A 925 -21.90 17.40 -23.94
C SER A 925 -22.21 17.81 -25.41
N LEU A 926 -22.78 16.92 -26.17
CA LEU A 926 -23.10 17.09 -27.61
C LEU A 926 -24.59 16.85 -27.85
N ASP A 927 -25.09 17.34 -28.98
CA ASP A 927 -26.41 16.95 -29.48
C ASP A 927 -26.28 15.63 -30.29
N PRO A 928 -27.29 14.75 -30.21
CA PRO A 928 -27.36 13.58 -31.06
C PRO A 928 -27.68 14.00 -32.52
N ASP A 929 -27.18 13.22 -33.45
CA ASP A 929 -27.60 13.34 -34.84
C ASP A 929 -28.99 12.72 -35.06
N ASN A 930 -29.51 12.85 -36.32
CA ASN A 930 -30.86 12.36 -36.63
C ASN A 930 -30.95 10.82 -36.57
N ASP A 931 -29.90 10.10 -36.87
CA ASP A 931 -29.87 8.63 -36.83
C ASP A 931 -29.82 8.14 -35.39
N GLU A 932 -29.00 8.78 -34.55
CA GLU A 932 -28.93 8.52 -33.12
C GLU A 932 -30.26 8.79 -32.41
N LEU A 933 -30.92 9.93 -32.72
CA LEU A 933 -32.24 10.26 -32.21
C LEU A 933 -33.29 9.21 -32.58
N ARG A 934 -33.33 8.82 -33.87
CA ARG A 934 -34.27 7.80 -34.36
C ARG A 934 -34.03 6.46 -33.64
N LEU A 935 -32.79 6.02 -33.58
CA LEU A 935 -32.41 4.75 -32.92
C LEU A 935 -32.78 4.73 -31.43
N ALA A 936 -32.56 5.83 -30.75
CA ALA A 936 -32.91 5.96 -29.34
C ALA A 936 -34.42 6.01 -29.12
N ALA A 937 -35.17 6.70 -30.00
CA ALA A 937 -36.62 6.73 -29.94
C ALA A 937 -37.22 5.32 -30.18
N ASP A 938 -36.75 4.63 -31.24
CA ASP A 938 -37.18 3.26 -31.56
C ASP A 938 -36.89 2.30 -30.38
N TYR A 939 -35.75 2.46 -29.73
CA TYR A 939 -35.40 1.68 -28.53
C TYR A 939 -36.38 1.95 -27.38
N LEU A 940 -36.68 3.22 -27.07
CA LEU A 940 -37.60 3.57 -26.00
C LEU A 940 -39.02 3.09 -26.31
N ASP A 941 -39.50 3.25 -27.53
CA ASP A 941 -40.82 2.78 -27.97
C ASP A 941 -40.93 1.25 -27.86
N ALA A 942 -39.86 0.51 -28.18
CA ALA A 942 -39.81 -0.93 -28.03
C ALA A 942 -39.69 -1.39 -26.57
N SER A 943 -39.10 -0.58 -25.71
CA SER A 943 -38.85 -0.92 -24.30
C SER A 943 -39.94 -0.49 -23.35
N ILE A 944 -40.76 0.50 -23.73
CA ILE A 944 -41.85 1.09 -22.95
C ILE A 944 -43.17 0.68 -23.54
N SER A 945 -43.87 -0.30 -22.93
CA SER A 945 -45.22 -0.69 -23.33
C SER A 945 -46.22 0.42 -22.93
N GLY A 946 -47.40 0.46 -23.62
CA GLY A 946 -48.45 1.43 -23.32
C GLY A 946 -48.97 1.45 -21.88
N ASN A 947 -48.74 0.35 -21.12
CA ASN A 947 -49.10 0.21 -19.71
C ASN A 947 -47.90 0.21 -18.77
N ALA A 948 -46.71 0.63 -19.26
CA ALA A 948 -45.48 0.66 -18.44
C ALA A 948 -45.62 1.61 -17.24
N THR A 949 -45.23 1.13 -16.08
CA THR A 949 -45.14 1.93 -14.85
C THR A 949 -44.10 3.01 -14.99
N GLY A 950 -44.14 4.04 -14.14
CA GLY A 950 -43.10 5.07 -14.13
C GLY A 950 -41.70 4.52 -13.87
N ASP A 951 -41.57 3.46 -13.06
CA ASP A 951 -40.29 2.80 -12.79
C ASP A 951 -39.76 2.04 -14.02
N GLU A 952 -40.62 1.36 -14.79
CA GLU A 952 -40.21 0.70 -16.04
C GLU A 952 -39.79 1.69 -17.11
N GLN A 953 -40.44 2.83 -17.21
CA GLN A 953 -40.05 3.92 -18.09
C GLN A 953 -38.70 4.48 -17.68
N ARG A 954 -38.54 4.79 -16.40
CA ARG A 954 -37.26 5.26 -15.83
C ARG A 954 -36.13 4.29 -16.11
N ASP A 955 -36.36 3.00 -15.93
CA ASP A 955 -35.35 1.96 -16.16
C ASP A 955 -34.99 1.82 -17.65
N ALA A 956 -35.91 2.04 -18.59
CA ALA A 956 -35.61 2.07 -20.02
C ALA A 956 -34.69 3.26 -20.35
N TRP A 957 -34.97 4.44 -19.82
CA TRP A 957 -34.10 5.60 -19.95
C TRP A 957 -32.73 5.42 -19.29
N ALA A 958 -32.69 4.79 -18.11
CA ALA A 958 -31.44 4.48 -17.44
C ALA A 958 -30.54 3.55 -18.27
N ARG A 959 -31.10 2.50 -18.90
CA ARG A 959 -30.34 1.63 -19.81
C ARG A 959 -29.84 2.38 -21.06
N LEU A 960 -30.62 3.31 -21.59
CA LEU A 960 -30.16 4.17 -22.70
C LEU A 960 -28.95 5.01 -22.27
N ILE A 961 -29.01 5.64 -21.11
CA ILE A 961 -27.90 6.44 -20.53
C ILE A 961 -26.67 5.57 -20.26
N GLN A 962 -26.84 4.37 -19.69
CA GLN A 962 -25.74 3.41 -19.54
C GLN A 962 -25.08 3.08 -20.89
N THR A 963 -25.90 2.93 -21.94
CA THR A 963 -25.36 2.69 -23.28
C THR A 963 -24.50 3.84 -23.75
N LEU A 964 -24.92 5.11 -23.51
CA LEU A 964 -24.10 6.28 -23.82
C LEU A 964 -22.76 6.29 -23.08
N TRP A 965 -22.79 5.96 -21.79
CA TRP A 965 -21.55 5.87 -20.97
C TRP A 965 -20.63 4.73 -21.40
N ALA A 966 -21.14 3.69 -22.03
CA ALA A 966 -20.34 2.61 -22.58
C ALA A 966 -19.70 2.94 -23.94
N THR A 967 -20.08 4.04 -24.60
CA THR A 967 -19.54 4.43 -25.91
C THR A 967 -18.07 4.88 -25.80
N PRO A 968 -17.32 4.81 -26.91
CA PRO A 968 -15.99 5.43 -27.00
C PRO A 968 -16.05 6.96 -26.80
N GLU A 969 -17.12 7.61 -27.25
CA GLU A 969 -17.32 9.06 -27.15
C GLU A 969 -17.34 9.54 -25.68
N PHE A 970 -17.88 8.73 -24.77
CA PHE A 970 -17.84 9.02 -23.34
C PHE A 970 -16.45 8.84 -22.75
N ARG A 971 -15.74 7.77 -23.13
CA ARG A 971 -14.51 7.31 -22.46
C ARG A 971 -13.21 7.86 -23.04
N PHE A 972 -13.23 8.42 -24.26
CA PHE A 972 -12.03 8.90 -24.94
C PHE A 972 -12.14 10.37 -25.32
N LEU A 973 -11.01 11.08 -25.20
CA LEU A 973 -10.82 12.41 -25.81
C LEU A 973 -10.29 12.25 -27.23
N ARG A 974 -10.93 12.97 -28.12
CA ARG A 974 -10.57 13.06 -29.55
C ARG A 974 -9.73 14.28 -29.83
#